data_6e03e0f47ce8ff148ddda65308a50e8a
#
_entry.id   6e03e0f47ce8ff148ddda65308a50e8a
#
_cell.length_a   1.000
_cell.length_b   1.000
_cell.length_c   1.000
_cell.angle_alpha   90.00
_cell.angle_beta   90.00
_cell.angle_gamma   90.00
#
_symmetry.space_group_name_H-M   'P 1'
#
loop_
_entity.id
_entity.type
_entity.pdbx_description
1 polymer ?
#
loop_
_entity_poly.entity_id
_entity_poly.type
_entity_poly.pdbx_seq_one_letter_code
_entity_poly.pdbx_strand_id
1 'polypeptide(L)'
;MNYYDMNTQEVLSQLDTSMNGLTAGEAESRLSRYGKNEITERKKKGVLRVFAEQFADLLVIILIISALVSVFTDNIESAIVIICVITMNAVLGTIQHFKAEKSLEALKSMSSPTAKVMRDNNIHIVNASDVTVGDIVLVEQGDIVCADGRLVSCASLQVNESSLTGESNGIDKFTEMLTGEKIPLGDRKNMVYTGSLVTAGRGMFVVTAVGMDTELGKIAGLINKAERKKTPLQHSLDKFSKQLSVAIPVLCLIVMILYIVRGTPVLDSLMFAVALAVAAIPEALSSIVTIALAIGTRKMAEQNAVIKDLKAVEGLGCVSVICSDKTGTLTQNKMTVRQVYLNGKEQNADASACNADSALLERAMALCNDAAYSDGNAIGDPTETALSDYIGVPVYEKIRSDYPRVSEIPFDSERKLMSTCHIVDGKRTMFTKGATDNLLSRLVSICDNGTVRSITDDDKNNIALANEHFSGQGMRVLAFAYKLSENEAADTEDNYIFIGLAAMTDPPRPESKAAVADCIRAGIKPVMITGDHKVTASAIAREIGIMRDGDISLDGVQLDEMTDEELDSVIEKVSVYARVSPDNKIRIVERWQNKGKVVAMTGDGVNDAPALKKADVGVAMGITGTQVSKDAASMILTDDNFATIIKSVANGRAIYANIKNAVKFLLSGNLAAIIAVLCTAIPGLPTPFTAVQLLFINLLTDSLPAIAISMEKADKSLLSQKPRNTGESFLTKAMSLGIATGGVLIAAAVMTAYFIGSAVSAELGCAMAFSTLCISRLFHGFNCRSDKSIFKVGLTSNRFSLLAFLAGIIFLVLAVFVPGVSGLFSAQLMNIGYFGISLAIGFVPTLIIQLVRIIREARRK
;
A
#
# COMPACT_ATOMS: atom_id res chain seq x y z
N MET A 1 38.13 5.84 14.18
CA MET A 1 38.86 6.57 13.16
C MET A 1 38.01 7.71 12.68
N ASN A 2 38.61 8.90 12.47
CA ASN A 2 37.85 10.07 12.05
C ASN A 2 38.15 10.34 10.57
N TYR A 3 37.29 9.87 9.68
CA TYR A 3 37.48 10.05 8.24
C TYR A 3 37.33 11.51 7.76
N TYR A 4 36.74 12.40 8.60
CA TYR A 4 36.57 13.80 8.26
C TYR A 4 37.88 14.61 8.32
N ASP A 5 38.90 14.13 9.03
CA ASP A 5 40.23 14.77 9.20
C ASP A 5 41.29 14.23 8.24
N MET A 6 40.88 13.39 7.26
CA MET A 6 41.73 12.79 6.24
C MET A 6 41.44 13.39 4.87
N ASN A 7 42.48 13.46 4.01
CA ASN A 7 42.25 13.79 2.61
C ASN A 7 41.62 12.63 1.83
N THR A 8 41.01 12.89 0.68
CA THR A 8 40.27 11.91 -0.10
C THR A 8 41.13 10.68 -0.49
N GLN A 9 42.41 10.88 -0.84
CA GLN A 9 43.31 9.77 -1.24
C GLN A 9 43.66 8.89 -0.04
N GLU A 10 43.88 9.49 1.12
CA GLU A 10 44.12 8.75 2.36
C GLU A 10 42.93 7.88 2.75
N VAL A 11 41.71 8.43 2.66
CA VAL A 11 40.48 7.67 2.96
C VAL A 11 40.32 6.49 2.00
N LEU A 12 40.52 6.71 0.70
CA LEU A 12 40.43 5.62 -0.29
C LEU A 12 41.47 4.53 -0.01
N SER A 13 42.74 4.92 0.29
CA SER A 13 43.79 3.99 0.65
C SER A 13 43.52 3.22 1.95
N GLN A 14 42.99 3.93 2.99
CA GLN A 14 42.62 3.33 4.26
C GLN A 14 41.48 2.31 4.16
N LEU A 15 40.56 2.54 3.25
CA LEU A 15 39.42 1.64 2.98
C LEU A 15 39.72 0.62 1.89
N ASP A 16 40.98 0.58 1.42
CA ASP A 16 41.46 -0.35 0.38
C ASP A 16 40.51 -0.36 -0.84
N THR A 17 40.23 0.85 -1.38
CA THR A 17 39.33 1.09 -2.52
C THR A 17 39.90 2.17 -3.45
N SER A 18 39.23 2.38 -4.58
CA SER A 18 39.63 3.39 -5.56
C SER A 18 38.41 4.12 -6.11
N MET A 19 38.60 5.20 -6.91
CA MET A 19 37.53 5.90 -7.59
C MET A 19 36.76 5.01 -8.60
N ASN A 20 37.36 3.92 -9.06
CA ASN A 20 36.71 2.93 -9.92
C ASN A 20 35.79 1.97 -9.16
N GLY A 21 35.74 2.09 -7.83
CA GLY A 21 34.97 1.24 -6.92
C GLY A 21 35.63 -0.11 -6.63
N LEU A 22 34.92 -0.95 -5.90
CA LEU A 22 35.31 -2.32 -5.58
C LEU A 22 35.02 -3.23 -6.77
N THR A 23 35.74 -4.36 -6.85
CA THR A 23 35.35 -5.45 -7.73
C THR A 23 34.14 -6.21 -7.15
N ALA A 24 33.38 -6.90 -7.99
CA ALA A 24 32.23 -7.68 -7.54
C ALA A 24 32.61 -8.72 -6.46
N GLY A 25 33.76 -9.40 -6.61
CA GLY A 25 34.23 -10.38 -5.62
C GLY A 25 34.66 -9.75 -4.29
N GLU A 26 35.29 -8.58 -4.31
CA GLU A 26 35.65 -7.84 -3.10
C GLU A 26 34.40 -7.34 -2.35
N ALA A 27 33.41 -6.83 -3.09
CA ALA A 27 32.14 -6.40 -2.50
C ALA A 27 31.44 -7.56 -1.78
N GLU A 28 31.38 -8.76 -2.37
CA GLU A 28 30.81 -9.95 -1.75
C GLU A 28 31.60 -10.42 -0.51
N SER A 29 32.93 -10.38 -0.58
CA SER A 29 33.79 -10.68 0.57
C SER A 29 33.58 -9.71 1.73
N ARG A 30 33.48 -8.41 1.43
CA ARG A 30 33.23 -7.36 2.44
C ARG A 30 31.83 -7.46 3.01
N LEU A 31 30.82 -7.76 2.19
CA LEU A 31 29.45 -8.00 2.64
C LEU A 31 29.38 -9.17 3.65
N SER A 32 30.15 -10.23 3.42
CA SER A 32 30.28 -11.35 4.35
C SER A 32 30.98 -10.95 5.66
N ARG A 33 31.92 -10.01 5.61
CA ARG A 33 32.71 -9.55 6.77
C ARG A 33 31.98 -8.51 7.60
N TYR A 34 31.38 -7.48 6.98
CA TYR A 34 30.71 -6.35 7.66
C TYR A 34 29.22 -6.58 7.84
N GLY A 35 28.65 -7.61 7.19
CA GLY A 35 27.22 -7.86 7.19
C GLY A 35 26.46 -6.96 6.22
N LYS A 36 25.14 -7.16 6.14
CA LYS A 36 24.26 -6.34 5.32
C LYS A 36 24.07 -4.95 5.90
N ASN A 37 23.92 -3.96 5.02
CA ASN A 37 23.61 -2.59 5.41
C ASN A 37 22.14 -2.46 5.83
N GLU A 38 21.83 -3.03 6.97
CA GLU A 38 20.48 -3.04 7.56
C GLU A 38 20.55 -2.63 9.03
N ILE A 39 19.67 -1.73 9.44
CA ILE A 39 19.48 -1.44 10.85
C ILE A 39 18.66 -2.60 11.42
N THR A 40 19.32 -3.50 12.18
CA THR A 40 18.66 -4.66 12.75
C THR A 40 17.62 -4.25 13.78
N GLU A 41 16.37 -4.52 13.47
CA GLU A 41 15.31 -4.58 14.47
C GLU A 41 15.64 -5.73 15.47
N ARG A 42 15.01 -5.72 16.65
CA ARG A 42 15.20 -6.72 17.73
C ARG A 42 15.54 -8.13 17.22
N LYS A 43 16.46 -8.82 17.88
CA LYS A 43 16.73 -10.25 17.66
C LYS A 43 15.41 -11.01 17.62
N LYS A 44 15.16 -11.74 16.54
CA LYS A 44 13.97 -12.60 16.39
C LYS A 44 13.89 -13.55 17.56
N LYS A 45 12.68 -13.73 18.10
CA LYS A 45 12.46 -14.72 19.15
C LYS A 45 12.71 -16.12 18.58
N GLY A 46 13.57 -16.88 19.22
CA GLY A 46 13.83 -18.27 18.82
C GLY A 46 12.57 -19.13 18.99
N VAL A 47 12.47 -20.22 18.20
CA VAL A 47 11.32 -21.15 18.21
C VAL A 47 11.02 -21.64 19.61
N LEU A 48 12.03 -22.06 20.38
CA LEU A 48 11.88 -22.54 21.76
C LEU A 48 11.31 -21.49 22.71
N ARG A 49 11.68 -20.22 22.51
CA ARG A 49 11.17 -19.12 23.35
C ARG A 49 9.69 -18.85 23.06
N VAL A 50 9.30 -18.79 21.77
CA VAL A 50 7.90 -18.60 21.36
C VAL A 50 7.05 -19.77 21.86
N PHE A 51 7.56 -21.00 21.76
CA PHE A 51 6.91 -22.19 22.27
C PHE A 51 6.72 -22.13 23.82
N ALA A 52 7.76 -21.75 24.55
CA ALA A 52 7.66 -21.58 25.99
C ALA A 52 6.71 -20.44 26.41
N GLU A 53 6.66 -19.35 25.66
CA GLU A 53 5.72 -18.25 25.91
C GLU A 53 4.24 -18.68 25.78
N GLN A 54 3.92 -19.75 25.01
CA GLN A 54 2.56 -20.30 24.96
C GLN A 54 2.11 -20.89 26.32
N PHE A 55 3.05 -21.36 27.13
CA PHE A 55 2.74 -21.90 28.47
C PHE A 55 2.58 -20.79 29.52
N ALA A 56 2.92 -19.56 29.23
CA ALA A 56 2.75 -18.41 30.11
C ALA A 56 1.36 -17.79 30.05
N ASP A 57 0.46 -18.31 29.20
CA ASP A 57 -0.93 -17.90 29.17
C ASP A 57 -1.66 -18.33 30.44
N LEU A 58 -2.48 -17.43 31.02
CA LEU A 58 -3.20 -17.67 32.25
C LEU A 58 -4.09 -18.92 32.17
N LEU A 59 -4.72 -19.16 31.02
CA LEU A 59 -5.58 -20.32 30.81
C LEU A 59 -4.78 -21.61 30.79
N VAL A 60 -3.62 -21.58 30.10
CA VAL A 60 -2.73 -22.75 30.08
C VAL A 60 -2.17 -23.06 31.46
N ILE A 61 -1.86 -22.04 32.27
CA ILE A 61 -1.44 -22.22 33.67
C ILE A 61 -2.55 -22.90 34.50
N ILE A 62 -3.80 -22.47 34.33
CA ILE A 62 -4.94 -23.07 35.02
C ILE A 62 -5.13 -24.53 34.59
N LEU A 63 -4.97 -24.82 33.28
CA LEU A 63 -5.03 -26.20 32.77
C LEU A 63 -3.89 -27.08 33.32
N ILE A 64 -2.68 -26.53 33.44
CA ILE A 64 -1.55 -27.25 34.08
C ILE A 64 -1.87 -27.56 35.54
N ILE A 65 -2.41 -26.60 36.29
CA ILE A 65 -2.85 -26.81 37.66
C ILE A 65 -3.94 -27.90 37.71
N SER A 66 -4.90 -27.84 36.78
CA SER A 66 -5.96 -28.86 36.69
C SER A 66 -5.42 -30.24 36.35
N ALA A 67 -4.42 -30.35 35.48
CA ALA A 67 -3.73 -31.61 35.18
C ALA A 67 -3.01 -32.17 36.44
N LEU A 68 -2.31 -31.31 37.19
CA LEU A 68 -1.68 -31.68 38.44
C LEU A 68 -2.69 -32.21 39.46
N VAL A 69 -3.81 -31.50 39.64
CA VAL A 69 -4.88 -31.92 40.53
C VAL A 69 -5.47 -33.25 40.08
N SER A 70 -5.66 -33.47 38.78
CA SER A 70 -6.14 -34.77 38.24
C SER A 70 -5.19 -35.92 38.54
N VAL A 71 -3.88 -35.69 38.58
CA VAL A 71 -2.90 -36.69 39.01
C VAL A 71 -3.07 -37.06 40.51
N PHE A 72 -3.30 -36.06 41.38
CA PHE A 72 -3.49 -36.28 42.80
C PHE A 72 -4.84 -36.94 43.17
N THR A 73 -5.80 -36.91 42.26
CA THR A 73 -7.12 -37.53 42.39
C THR A 73 -7.24 -38.90 41.72
N ASP A 74 -6.11 -39.51 41.37
CA ASP A 74 -6.02 -40.82 40.71
C ASP A 74 -6.63 -40.85 39.28
N ASN A 75 -6.86 -39.68 38.66
CA ASN A 75 -7.42 -39.57 37.32
C ASN A 75 -6.32 -39.28 36.31
N ILE A 76 -5.36 -40.19 36.18
CA ILE A 76 -4.15 -40.06 35.38
C ILE A 76 -4.49 -39.90 33.88
N GLU A 77 -5.54 -40.56 33.40
CA GLU A 77 -5.98 -40.47 32.00
C GLU A 77 -6.35 -39.07 31.63
N SER A 78 -7.14 -38.37 32.46
CA SER A 78 -7.50 -36.96 32.24
C SER A 78 -6.30 -36.03 32.24
N ALA A 79 -5.33 -36.26 33.13
CA ALA A 79 -4.11 -35.47 33.21
C ALA A 79 -3.26 -35.60 31.92
N ILE A 80 -3.07 -36.81 31.41
CA ILE A 80 -2.33 -37.08 30.17
C ILE A 80 -3.01 -36.34 28.99
N VAL A 81 -4.32 -36.42 28.91
CA VAL A 81 -5.09 -35.77 27.85
C VAL A 81 -4.94 -34.25 27.87
N ILE A 82 -5.06 -33.65 29.06
CA ILE A 82 -4.88 -32.18 29.22
C ILE A 82 -3.47 -31.77 28.77
N ILE A 83 -2.43 -32.51 29.18
CA ILE A 83 -1.05 -32.23 28.79
C ILE A 83 -0.84 -32.36 27.25
N CYS A 84 -1.40 -33.41 26.64
CA CYS A 84 -1.35 -33.61 25.22
C CYS A 84 -1.99 -32.42 24.44
N VAL A 85 -3.15 -31.99 24.91
CA VAL A 85 -3.88 -30.90 24.30
C VAL A 85 -3.14 -29.58 24.46
N ILE A 86 -2.60 -29.26 25.64
CA ILE A 86 -1.78 -28.05 25.88
C ILE A 86 -0.55 -28.06 24.95
N THR A 87 0.13 -29.19 24.84
CA THR A 87 1.32 -29.32 23.98
C THR A 87 0.96 -29.12 22.52
N MET A 88 -0.13 -29.71 22.05
CA MET A 88 -0.62 -29.57 20.69
C MET A 88 -1.00 -28.11 20.41
N ASN A 89 -1.66 -27.42 21.33
CA ASN A 89 -1.99 -25.99 21.23
C ASN A 89 -0.72 -25.14 21.15
N ALA A 90 0.27 -25.39 22.00
CA ALA A 90 1.54 -24.69 21.99
C ALA A 90 2.32 -24.86 20.67
N VAL A 91 2.31 -26.07 20.09
CA VAL A 91 2.91 -26.37 18.80
C VAL A 91 2.19 -25.59 17.70
N LEU A 92 0.86 -25.64 17.64
CA LEU A 92 0.07 -24.96 16.62
C LEU A 92 0.20 -23.44 16.72
N GLY A 93 0.12 -22.87 17.93
CA GLY A 93 0.33 -21.45 18.18
C GLY A 93 1.71 -20.97 17.73
N THR A 94 2.74 -21.79 17.99
CA THR A 94 4.10 -21.54 17.52
C THR A 94 4.19 -21.52 15.99
N ILE A 95 3.60 -22.52 15.31
CA ILE A 95 3.56 -22.59 13.83
C ILE A 95 2.83 -21.38 13.24
N GLN A 96 1.69 -21.01 13.82
CA GLN A 96 0.91 -19.85 13.39
C GLN A 96 1.72 -18.55 13.55
N HIS A 97 2.42 -18.37 14.68
CA HIS A 97 3.27 -17.21 14.94
C HIS A 97 4.37 -17.05 13.89
N PHE A 98 5.14 -18.11 13.60
CA PHE A 98 6.20 -18.07 12.61
C PHE A 98 5.68 -17.90 11.18
N LYS A 99 4.54 -18.49 10.85
CA LYS A 99 3.92 -18.33 9.53
C LYS A 99 3.46 -16.88 9.30
N ALA A 100 2.90 -16.24 10.31
CA ALA A 100 2.53 -14.83 10.27
C ALA A 100 3.76 -13.93 10.16
N GLU A 101 4.82 -14.18 10.94
CA GLU A 101 6.07 -13.42 10.92
C GLU A 101 6.78 -13.52 9.56
N LYS A 102 6.90 -14.73 9.01
CA LYS A 102 7.51 -14.95 7.69
C LYS A 102 6.75 -14.23 6.57
N SER A 103 5.42 -14.17 6.65
CA SER A 103 4.60 -13.44 5.67
C SER A 103 4.84 -11.93 5.73
N LEU A 104 5.02 -11.37 6.93
CA LEU A 104 5.36 -9.95 7.13
C LEU A 104 6.78 -9.63 6.65
N GLU A 105 7.74 -10.54 6.84
CA GLU A 105 9.12 -10.36 6.38
C GLU A 105 9.22 -10.32 4.86
N ALA A 106 8.52 -11.22 4.18
CA ALA A 106 8.45 -11.22 2.72
C ALA A 106 7.91 -9.91 2.13
N LEU A 107 7.02 -9.21 2.84
CA LEU A 107 6.51 -7.89 2.43
C LEU A 107 7.57 -6.79 2.59
N LYS A 108 8.37 -6.83 3.66
CA LYS A 108 9.45 -5.85 3.88
C LYS A 108 10.51 -5.93 2.78
N SER A 109 10.87 -7.11 2.31
CA SER A 109 11.86 -7.29 1.25
C SER A 109 11.43 -6.74 -0.12
N MET A 110 10.13 -6.61 -0.38
CA MET A 110 9.59 -6.04 -1.63
C MET A 110 9.70 -4.51 -1.72
N SER A 111 10.03 -3.83 -0.63
CA SER A 111 10.14 -2.36 -0.51
C SER A 111 11.55 -1.91 -0.14
N SER A 112 12.58 -2.70 -0.45
CA SER A 112 13.97 -2.33 -0.13
C SER A 112 14.42 -1.17 -1.01
N PRO A 113 15.02 -0.09 -0.44
CA PRO A 113 15.60 1.01 -1.20
C PRO A 113 16.77 0.52 -2.05
N THR A 114 17.02 1.19 -3.18
CA THR A 114 18.17 0.92 -4.06
C THR A 114 19.21 2.03 -3.96
N ALA A 115 20.46 1.72 -4.30
CA ALA A 115 21.57 2.67 -4.35
C ALA A 115 22.33 2.52 -5.67
N LYS A 116 22.85 3.64 -6.19
CA LYS A 116 23.75 3.68 -7.36
C LYS A 116 25.18 3.55 -6.86
N VAL A 117 25.86 2.46 -7.17
CA VAL A 117 27.25 2.23 -6.75
C VAL A 117 28.18 2.10 -7.95
N MET A 118 29.40 2.60 -7.82
CA MET A 118 30.47 2.38 -8.79
C MET A 118 31.18 1.09 -8.41
N ARG A 119 31.16 0.08 -9.27
CA ARG A 119 31.93 -1.17 -9.15
C ARG A 119 32.51 -1.54 -10.50
N ASP A 120 33.75 -2.02 -10.52
CA ASP A 120 34.45 -2.36 -11.77
C ASP A 120 34.42 -1.24 -12.83
N ASN A 121 34.51 0.02 -12.38
CA ASN A 121 34.41 1.23 -13.22
C ASN A 121 33.07 1.41 -13.95
N ASN A 122 32.02 0.73 -13.50
CA ASN A 122 30.65 0.86 -14.05
C ASN A 122 29.65 1.19 -12.92
N ILE A 123 28.59 1.91 -13.28
CA ILE A 123 27.52 2.22 -12.35
C ILE A 123 26.55 1.04 -12.31
N HIS A 124 26.34 0.51 -11.11
CA HIS A 124 25.37 -0.55 -10.84
C HIS A 124 24.29 -0.06 -9.88
N ILE A 125 23.05 -0.46 -10.14
CA ILE A 125 21.95 -0.25 -9.19
C ILE A 125 21.85 -1.53 -8.36
N VAL A 126 22.10 -1.39 -7.06
CA VAL A 126 22.03 -2.49 -6.08
C VAL A 126 21.00 -2.19 -4.99
N ASN A 127 20.55 -3.21 -4.27
CA ASN A 127 19.77 -2.94 -3.06
C ASN A 127 20.65 -2.21 -2.04
N ALA A 128 20.09 -1.23 -1.35
CA ALA A 128 20.83 -0.50 -0.32
C ALA A 128 21.36 -1.43 0.79
N SER A 129 20.71 -2.56 1.04
CA SER A 129 21.19 -3.62 1.95
C SER A 129 22.49 -4.30 1.50
N ASP A 130 22.81 -4.26 0.22
CA ASP A 130 23.97 -4.91 -0.38
C ASP A 130 25.14 -3.93 -0.60
N VAL A 131 25.01 -2.68 -0.11
CA VAL A 131 26.08 -1.69 -0.03
C VAL A 131 27.01 -2.06 1.12
N THR A 132 28.33 -1.99 0.88
CA THR A 132 29.35 -2.38 1.88
C THR A 132 30.41 -1.31 2.08
N VAL A 133 31.19 -1.42 3.15
CA VAL A 133 32.30 -0.50 3.44
C VAL A 133 33.32 -0.50 2.31
N GLY A 134 33.64 0.69 1.79
CA GLY A 134 34.54 0.89 0.65
C GLY A 134 33.84 1.01 -0.70
N ASP A 135 32.53 0.78 -0.81
CA ASP A 135 31.78 1.10 -2.03
C ASP A 135 31.80 2.60 -2.31
N ILE A 136 31.84 2.99 -3.59
CA ILE A 136 31.64 4.37 -4.03
C ILE A 136 30.19 4.51 -4.43
N VAL A 137 29.44 5.35 -3.71
CA VAL A 137 28.00 5.59 -3.94
C VAL A 137 27.83 6.95 -4.62
N LEU A 138 26.96 6.99 -5.63
CA LEU A 138 26.54 8.20 -6.34
C LEU A 138 25.19 8.66 -5.79
N VAL A 139 25.06 9.95 -5.53
CA VAL A 139 23.82 10.58 -5.05
C VAL A 139 23.51 11.84 -5.82
N GLU A 140 22.22 12.09 -6.03
CA GLU A 140 21.68 13.28 -6.69
C GLU A 140 20.44 13.80 -5.96
N GLN A 141 19.99 14.98 -6.32
CA GLN A 141 18.80 15.59 -5.70
C GLN A 141 17.61 14.62 -5.65
N GLY A 142 17.05 14.46 -4.45
CA GLY A 142 15.93 13.54 -4.18
C GLY A 142 16.35 12.15 -3.71
N ASP A 143 17.65 11.81 -3.73
CA ASP A 143 18.14 10.56 -3.18
C ASP A 143 18.29 10.63 -1.65
N ILE A 144 18.12 9.48 -0.98
CA ILE A 144 18.47 9.31 0.42
C ILE A 144 19.84 8.64 0.52
N VAL A 145 20.70 9.19 1.34
CA VAL A 145 22.01 8.61 1.64
C VAL A 145 21.81 7.25 2.32
N CYS A 146 22.29 6.17 1.69
CA CYS A 146 22.04 4.80 2.13
C CYS A 146 23.00 4.28 3.21
N ALA A 147 24.18 4.91 3.35
CA ALA A 147 25.23 4.51 4.29
C ALA A 147 26.00 5.75 4.73
N ASP A 148 26.71 5.69 5.88
CA ASP A 148 27.60 6.78 6.27
C ASP A 148 28.83 6.78 5.37
N GLY A 149 29.25 7.97 4.92
CA GLY A 149 30.35 8.07 3.98
C GLY A 149 31.13 9.38 4.02
N ARG A 150 32.31 9.33 3.40
CA ARG A 150 33.20 10.47 3.18
C ARG A 150 33.08 10.92 1.72
N LEU A 151 32.75 12.18 1.50
CA LEU A 151 32.64 12.75 0.15
C LEU A 151 34.00 12.72 -0.56
N VAL A 152 34.00 12.21 -1.79
CA VAL A 152 35.14 12.15 -2.69
C VAL A 152 35.01 13.12 -3.86
N SER A 153 33.75 13.46 -4.24
CA SER A 153 33.43 14.46 -5.27
C SER A 153 32.05 15.05 -4.98
N CYS A 154 31.87 16.35 -5.19
CA CYS A 154 30.55 17.00 -5.11
C CYS A 154 30.47 18.21 -6.03
N ALA A 155 29.24 18.52 -6.49
CA ALA A 155 28.91 19.70 -7.27
C ALA A 155 27.62 20.31 -6.71
N SER A 156 27.75 21.46 -6.04
CA SER A 156 26.65 22.17 -5.36
C SER A 156 25.76 21.26 -4.50
N LEU A 157 26.37 20.28 -3.81
CA LEU A 157 25.68 19.28 -3.03
C LEU A 157 25.16 19.89 -1.73
N GLN A 158 23.85 19.83 -1.51
CA GLN A 158 23.20 20.15 -0.24
C GLN A 158 22.49 18.92 0.32
N VAL A 159 22.65 18.69 1.62
CA VAL A 159 22.08 17.53 2.31
C VAL A 159 21.33 18.00 3.55
N ASN A 160 20.08 17.55 3.70
CA ASN A 160 19.30 17.76 4.91
C ASN A 160 19.58 16.63 5.90
N GLU A 161 20.18 16.95 7.02
CA GLU A 161 20.56 16.03 8.08
C GLU A 161 19.68 16.15 9.34
N SER A 162 18.45 16.67 9.18
CA SER A 162 17.51 16.90 10.29
C SER A 162 17.21 15.66 11.13
N SER A 163 17.31 14.48 10.56
CA SER A 163 17.14 13.19 11.27
C SER A 163 18.22 12.95 12.34
N LEU A 164 19.38 13.60 12.20
CA LEU A 164 20.53 13.44 13.10
C LEU A 164 20.82 14.71 13.92
N THR A 165 20.69 15.88 13.28
CA THR A 165 21.02 17.16 13.90
C THR A 165 19.83 17.91 14.48
N GLY A 166 18.61 17.60 14.01
CA GLY A 166 17.37 18.32 14.36
C GLY A 166 17.15 19.61 13.57
N GLU A 167 18.12 20.05 12.74
CA GLU A 167 18.03 21.27 11.93
C GLU A 167 17.48 20.95 10.52
N SER A 168 16.43 21.66 10.10
CA SER A 168 15.71 21.37 8.85
C SER A 168 16.33 21.98 7.60
N ASN A 169 17.35 22.83 7.73
CA ASN A 169 17.99 23.48 6.59
C ASN A 169 18.97 22.53 5.88
N GLY A 170 19.04 22.62 4.55
CA GLY A 170 20.05 21.91 3.79
C GLY A 170 21.46 22.45 4.10
N ILE A 171 22.39 21.54 4.36
CA ILE A 171 23.80 21.87 4.68
C ILE A 171 24.61 21.73 3.41
N ASP A 172 25.33 22.80 3.02
CA ASP A 172 26.31 22.75 1.92
C ASP A 172 27.44 21.79 2.25
N LYS A 173 27.75 20.89 1.33
CA LYS A 173 28.76 19.87 1.45
C LYS A 173 29.96 20.16 0.55
N PHE A 174 31.15 19.77 1.00
CA PHE A 174 32.40 19.92 0.27
C PHE A 174 33.35 18.72 0.51
N THR A 175 34.45 18.69 -0.21
CA THR A 175 35.39 17.54 -0.18
C THR A 175 36.67 17.82 0.61
N GLU A 176 36.93 19.06 1.03
CA GLU A 176 38.12 19.45 1.77
C GLU A 176 38.21 18.76 3.13
N MET A 177 39.42 18.56 3.59
CA MET A 177 39.71 17.99 4.90
C MET A 177 39.34 18.99 5.99
N LEU A 178 38.72 18.52 7.05
CA LEU A 178 38.39 19.35 8.24
C LEU A 178 39.46 19.18 9.30
N THR A 179 39.99 20.31 9.83
CA THR A 179 41.00 20.33 10.88
C THR A 179 40.37 20.66 12.24
N GLY A 180 40.49 19.74 13.23
CA GLY A 180 39.97 19.93 14.58
C GLY A 180 39.91 18.64 15.37
N GLU A 181 40.24 18.63 16.67
CA GLU A 181 40.29 17.40 17.47
C GLU A 181 38.94 16.71 17.73
N LYS A 182 37.82 17.44 17.76
CA LYS A 182 36.47 16.88 17.93
C LYS A 182 35.44 17.80 17.27
N ILE A 183 35.14 17.56 16.00
CA ILE A 183 34.11 18.29 15.26
C ILE A 183 32.75 17.65 15.54
N PRO A 184 31.71 18.42 15.98
CA PRO A 184 30.33 17.91 16.13
C PRO A 184 29.81 17.34 14.83
N LEU A 185 28.86 16.42 14.93
CA LEU A 185 28.32 15.65 13.77
C LEU A 185 27.77 16.58 12.66
N GLY A 186 27.00 17.60 13.04
CA GLY A 186 26.39 18.57 12.11
C GLY A 186 27.39 19.49 11.41
N ASP A 187 28.62 19.65 11.95
CA ASP A 187 29.66 20.50 11.36
C ASP A 187 30.61 19.72 10.42
N ARG A 188 30.46 18.41 10.34
CA ARG A 188 31.26 17.56 9.45
C ARG A 188 30.76 17.64 7.99
N LYS A 189 30.96 18.78 7.37
CA LYS A 189 30.45 19.11 6.04
C LYS A 189 31.03 18.27 4.90
N ASN A 190 32.12 17.53 5.13
CA ASN A 190 32.72 16.59 4.17
C ASN A 190 32.28 15.13 4.37
N MET A 191 31.36 14.90 5.30
CA MET A 191 30.72 13.59 5.54
C MET A 191 29.24 13.63 5.12
N VAL A 192 28.69 12.46 4.80
CA VAL A 192 27.25 12.23 4.62
C VAL A 192 26.79 11.07 5.50
N TYR A 193 25.56 11.09 5.95
CA TYR A 193 25.05 10.14 6.94
C TYR A 193 23.79 9.44 6.45
N THR A 194 23.67 8.19 6.80
CA THR A 194 22.50 7.34 6.50
C THR A 194 21.18 8.02 6.88
N GLY A 195 20.22 8.00 5.96
CA GLY A 195 18.89 8.55 6.18
C GLY A 195 18.78 10.06 5.94
N SER A 196 19.86 10.71 5.52
CA SER A 196 19.87 12.13 5.14
C SER A 196 19.38 12.30 3.70
N LEU A 197 18.67 13.41 3.43
CA LEU A 197 18.10 13.71 2.13
C LEU A 197 18.99 14.65 1.33
N VAL A 198 19.31 14.32 0.08
CA VAL A 198 19.97 15.23 -0.87
C VAL A 198 18.94 16.23 -1.40
N THR A 199 19.06 17.51 -1.00
CA THR A 199 18.13 18.58 -1.34
C THR A 199 18.50 19.31 -2.62
N ALA A 200 19.80 19.36 -2.97
CA ALA A 200 20.28 19.94 -4.21
C ALA A 200 21.63 19.36 -4.63
N GLY A 201 21.96 19.48 -5.94
CA GLY A 201 23.26 19.09 -6.49
C GLY A 201 23.45 17.59 -6.61
N ARG A 202 24.71 17.17 -6.76
CA ARG A 202 25.13 15.78 -6.89
C ARG A 202 26.47 15.52 -6.24
N GLY A 203 26.73 14.27 -5.82
CA GLY A 203 28.00 13.91 -5.21
C GLY A 203 28.33 12.44 -5.30
N MET A 204 29.57 12.10 -5.00
CA MET A 204 30.05 10.74 -4.80
C MET A 204 30.71 10.65 -3.42
N PHE A 205 30.43 9.58 -2.70
CA PHE A 205 31.08 9.32 -1.42
C PHE A 205 31.56 7.88 -1.30
N VAL A 206 32.62 7.65 -0.55
CA VAL A 206 33.05 6.31 -0.16
C VAL A 206 32.39 5.91 1.14
N VAL A 207 31.81 4.70 1.17
CA VAL A 207 31.13 4.17 2.36
C VAL A 207 32.13 3.87 3.47
N THR A 208 31.91 4.49 4.64
CA THR A 208 32.75 4.33 5.84
C THR A 208 32.13 3.45 6.92
N ALA A 209 30.78 3.40 7.00
CA ALA A 209 30.05 2.55 7.93
C ALA A 209 28.70 2.11 7.34
N VAL A 210 28.25 0.92 7.72
CA VAL A 210 27.01 0.30 7.25
C VAL A 210 26.17 -0.24 8.42
N GLY A 211 24.85 -0.32 8.25
CA GLY A 211 23.93 -0.93 9.20
C GLY A 211 23.98 -0.33 10.61
N MET A 212 24.19 -1.17 11.60
CA MET A 212 24.24 -0.75 13.03
C MET A 212 25.45 0.09 13.40
N ASP A 213 26.51 0.10 12.56
CA ASP A 213 27.71 0.89 12.80
C ASP A 213 27.61 2.34 12.30
N THR A 214 26.54 2.67 11.53
CA THR A 214 26.21 4.05 11.13
C THR A 214 25.77 4.89 12.33
N GLU A 215 25.86 6.20 12.23
CA GLU A 215 25.38 7.10 13.30
C GLU A 215 23.88 6.88 13.58
N LEU A 216 23.08 6.72 12.52
CA LEU A 216 21.66 6.38 12.67
C LEU A 216 21.46 4.98 13.32
N GLY A 217 22.30 4.00 12.96
CA GLY A 217 22.28 2.66 13.55
C GLY A 217 22.58 2.67 15.06
N LYS A 218 23.54 3.50 15.50
CA LYS A 218 23.86 3.69 16.93
C LYS A 218 22.67 4.28 17.70
N ILE A 219 21.97 5.28 17.12
CA ILE A 219 20.75 5.86 17.68
C ILE A 219 19.62 4.84 17.73
N ALA A 220 19.43 4.08 16.65
CA ALA A 220 18.41 3.02 16.58
C ALA A 220 18.63 1.93 17.64
N GLY A 221 19.89 1.60 17.96
CA GLY A 221 20.24 0.70 19.06
C GLY A 221 19.73 1.17 20.42
N LEU A 222 19.69 2.48 20.66
CA LEU A 222 19.14 3.10 21.86
C LEU A 222 17.60 3.13 21.88
N ILE A 223 16.98 3.28 20.69
CA ILE A 223 15.52 3.42 20.52
C ILE A 223 14.82 2.05 20.44
N ASN A 224 15.52 0.96 20.24
CA ASN A 224 14.97 -0.40 20.03
C ASN A 224 14.12 -0.93 21.21
N LYS A 225 13.78 -0.10 22.20
CA LYS A 225 12.85 -0.37 23.30
C LYS A 225 11.40 0.04 23.02
N ALA A 226 11.12 0.75 21.90
CA ALA A 226 9.77 1.22 21.59
C ALA A 226 8.92 0.07 21.00
N GLU A 227 7.74 -0.15 21.58
CA GLU A 227 6.77 -1.14 21.08
C GLU A 227 6.22 -0.75 19.72
N ARG A 228 5.98 -1.75 18.84
CA ARG A 228 5.26 -1.54 17.57
C ARG A 228 3.87 -0.97 17.86
N LYS A 229 3.53 0.16 17.31
CA LYS A 229 2.18 0.75 17.43
C LYS A 229 1.18 -0.18 16.72
N LYS A 230 0.19 -0.69 17.47
CA LYS A 230 -0.90 -1.53 16.94
C LYS A 230 -1.81 -0.74 15.99
N THR A 231 -2.46 -1.45 15.04
CA THR A 231 -3.47 -0.84 14.18
C THR A 231 -4.74 -0.47 14.98
N PRO A 232 -5.57 0.48 14.53
CA PRO A 232 -6.85 0.79 15.17
C PRO A 232 -7.75 -0.44 15.34
N LEU A 233 -7.77 -1.33 14.34
CA LEU A 233 -8.48 -2.61 14.41
C LEU A 233 -7.93 -3.50 15.52
N GLN A 234 -6.60 -3.67 15.59
CA GLN A 234 -5.97 -4.44 16.66
C GLN A 234 -6.27 -3.84 18.02
N HIS A 235 -6.27 -2.52 18.16
CA HIS A 235 -6.62 -1.83 19.40
C HIS A 235 -8.09 -2.06 19.80
N SER A 236 -9.01 -2.02 18.84
CA SER A 236 -10.43 -2.31 19.06
C SER A 236 -10.66 -3.77 19.46
N LEU A 237 -9.92 -4.71 18.87
CA LEU A 237 -9.98 -6.13 19.21
C LEU A 237 -9.35 -6.42 20.58
N ASP A 238 -8.25 -5.75 20.93
CA ASP A 238 -7.66 -5.86 22.28
C ASP A 238 -8.62 -5.36 23.36
N LYS A 239 -9.32 -4.24 23.10
CA LYS A 239 -10.36 -3.73 24.00
C LYS A 239 -11.52 -4.73 24.16
N PHE A 240 -11.95 -5.31 23.05
CA PHE A 240 -12.98 -6.36 23.06
C PHE A 240 -12.49 -7.63 23.81
N SER A 241 -11.27 -8.10 23.54
CA SER A 241 -10.69 -9.24 24.26
C SER A 241 -10.60 -8.99 25.77
N LYS A 242 -10.20 -7.78 26.20
CA LYS A 242 -10.22 -7.39 27.61
C LYS A 242 -11.61 -7.43 28.22
N GLN A 243 -12.64 -7.01 27.49
CA GLN A 243 -14.03 -7.10 27.98
C GLN A 243 -14.47 -8.57 28.16
N LEU A 244 -14.11 -9.44 27.21
CA LEU A 244 -14.36 -10.88 27.33
C LEU A 244 -13.58 -11.50 28.49
N SER A 245 -12.31 -11.12 28.70
CA SER A 245 -11.48 -11.61 29.81
C SER A 245 -12.00 -11.25 31.20
N VAL A 246 -12.94 -10.29 31.29
CA VAL A 246 -13.65 -9.99 32.55
C VAL A 246 -15.01 -10.71 32.60
N ALA A 247 -15.76 -10.71 31.51
CA ALA A 247 -17.09 -11.27 31.46
C ALA A 247 -17.10 -12.82 31.64
N ILE A 248 -16.12 -13.50 31.04
CA ILE A 248 -16.04 -14.96 31.05
C ILE A 248 -15.76 -15.50 32.45
N PRO A 249 -14.74 -15.04 33.21
CA PRO A 249 -14.52 -15.50 34.60
C PRO A 249 -15.71 -15.27 35.52
N VAL A 250 -16.43 -14.15 35.35
CA VAL A 250 -17.67 -13.90 36.11
C VAL A 250 -18.73 -14.96 35.81
N LEU A 251 -18.92 -15.29 34.52
CA LEU A 251 -19.86 -16.35 34.12
C LEU A 251 -19.42 -17.71 34.67
N CYS A 252 -18.12 -18.05 34.59
CA CYS A 252 -17.56 -19.28 35.11
C CYS A 252 -17.76 -19.41 36.65
N LEU A 253 -17.56 -18.30 37.36
CA LEU A 253 -17.78 -18.26 38.81
C LEU A 253 -19.26 -18.51 39.14
N ILE A 254 -20.20 -17.91 38.40
CA ILE A 254 -21.64 -18.14 38.59
C ILE A 254 -21.97 -19.62 38.37
N VAL A 255 -21.45 -20.20 37.27
CA VAL A 255 -21.68 -21.63 36.95
C VAL A 255 -21.06 -22.53 38.03
N MET A 256 -19.85 -22.25 38.48
CA MET A 256 -19.17 -23.00 39.56
C MET A 256 -20.01 -22.99 40.86
N ILE A 257 -20.49 -21.82 41.27
CA ILE A 257 -21.34 -21.69 42.48
C ILE A 257 -22.62 -22.51 42.33
N LEU A 258 -23.25 -22.45 41.13
CA LEU A 258 -24.47 -23.25 40.84
C LEU A 258 -24.24 -24.76 41.03
N TYR A 259 -23.10 -25.30 40.55
CA TYR A 259 -22.75 -26.70 40.71
C TYR A 259 -22.46 -27.07 42.18
N ILE A 260 -21.73 -26.21 42.90
CA ILE A 260 -21.43 -26.42 44.34
C ILE A 260 -22.71 -26.42 45.17
N VAL A 261 -23.61 -25.47 44.96
CA VAL A 261 -24.91 -25.38 45.65
C VAL A 261 -25.77 -26.63 45.42
N ARG A 262 -25.55 -27.33 44.31
CA ARG A 262 -26.24 -28.58 43.97
C ARG A 262 -25.56 -29.85 44.50
N GLY A 263 -24.49 -29.69 45.26
CA GLY A 263 -23.81 -30.84 45.90
C GLY A 263 -22.75 -31.49 45.02
N THR A 264 -22.39 -30.91 43.89
CA THR A 264 -21.26 -31.38 43.08
C THR A 264 -19.96 -31.10 43.84
N PRO A 265 -18.99 -32.00 43.86
CA PRO A 265 -17.68 -31.76 44.46
C PRO A 265 -17.06 -30.47 43.96
N VAL A 266 -16.43 -29.72 44.86
CA VAL A 266 -15.83 -28.42 44.53
C VAL A 266 -14.81 -28.55 43.39
N LEU A 267 -14.06 -29.64 43.37
CA LEU A 267 -13.06 -29.92 42.35
C LEU A 267 -13.68 -30.11 40.97
N ASP A 268 -14.74 -30.89 40.84
CA ASP A 268 -15.44 -31.14 39.58
C ASP A 268 -16.09 -29.85 39.06
N SER A 269 -16.66 -29.05 39.97
CA SER A 269 -17.25 -27.75 39.68
C SER A 269 -16.20 -26.76 39.16
N LEU A 270 -14.99 -26.77 39.74
CA LEU A 270 -13.86 -25.95 39.28
C LEU A 270 -13.36 -26.42 37.91
N MET A 271 -13.16 -27.74 37.73
CA MET A 271 -12.72 -28.30 36.44
C MET A 271 -13.68 -27.94 35.32
N PHE A 272 -14.97 -27.98 35.60
CA PHE A 272 -15.98 -27.58 34.63
C PHE A 272 -15.99 -26.09 34.32
N ALA A 273 -15.85 -25.23 35.35
CA ALA A 273 -15.75 -23.78 35.16
C ALA A 273 -14.53 -23.40 34.32
N VAL A 274 -13.39 -24.08 34.50
CA VAL A 274 -12.19 -23.90 33.70
C VAL A 274 -12.41 -24.33 32.23
N ALA A 275 -13.05 -25.49 32.02
CA ALA A 275 -13.40 -25.96 30.68
C ALA A 275 -14.30 -24.95 29.93
N LEU A 276 -15.28 -24.39 30.63
CA LEU A 276 -16.16 -23.37 30.11
C LEU A 276 -15.38 -22.08 29.74
N ALA A 277 -14.42 -21.64 30.60
CA ALA A 277 -13.59 -20.49 30.33
C ALA A 277 -12.78 -20.67 29.04
N VAL A 278 -12.15 -21.83 28.87
CA VAL A 278 -11.39 -22.18 27.67
C VAL A 278 -12.28 -22.19 26.42
N ALA A 279 -13.50 -22.76 26.52
CA ALA A 279 -14.45 -22.76 25.40
C ALA A 279 -14.95 -21.37 25.00
N ALA A 280 -15.03 -20.46 25.97
CA ALA A 280 -15.61 -19.12 25.75
C ALA A 280 -14.64 -18.14 25.14
N ILE A 281 -13.32 -18.31 25.29
CA ILE A 281 -12.29 -17.40 24.79
C ILE A 281 -11.85 -17.78 23.35
N PRO A 282 -11.99 -16.89 22.37
CA PRO A 282 -11.55 -17.17 21.01
C PRO A 282 -10.02 -16.94 20.88
N GLU A 283 -9.21 -17.92 21.26
CA GLU A 283 -7.73 -17.82 21.24
C GLU A 283 -7.16 -17.47 19.86
N ALA A 284 -7.77 -17.98 18.80
CA ALA A 284 -7.32 -17.77 17.44
C ALA A 284 -7.54 -16.32 16.89
N LEU A 285 -8.24 -15.45 17.65
CA LEU A 285 -8.69 -14.15 17.12
C LEU A 285 -7.54 -13.26 16.65
N SER A 286 -6.51 -13.06 17.47
CA SER A 286 -5.35 -12.21 17.15
C SER A 286 -4.53 -12.76 15.97
N SER A 287 -4.35 -14.09 15.95
CA SER A 287 -3.63 -14.78 14.88
C SER A 287 -4.37 -14.69 13.54
N ILE A 288 -5.69 -14.85 13.53
CA ILE A 288 -6.52 -14.75 12.32
C ILE A 288 -6.43 -13.35 11.70
N VAL A 289 -6.50 -12.30 12.53
CA VAL A 289 -6.36 -10.92 12.05
C VAL A 289 -5.00 -10.69 11.39
N THR A 290 -3.93 -11.13 12.03
CA THR A 290 -2.58 -11.00 11.50
C THR A 290 -2.41 -11.77 10.20
N ILE A 291 -2.91 -13.00 10.14
CA ILE A 291 -2.88 -13.82 8.91
C ILE A 291 -3.73 -13.18 7.80
N ALA A 292 -4.91 -12.68 8.12
CA ALA A 292 -5.78 -12.01 7.15
C ALA A 292 -5.13 -10.77 6.55
N LEU A 293 -4.48 -9.93 7.38
CA LEU A 293 -3.73 -8.77 6.93
C LEU A 293 -2.54 -9.18 6.07
N ALA A 294 -1.76 -10.19 6.48
CA ALA A 294 -0.60 -10.67 5.73
C ALA A 294 -0.96 -11.25 4.34
N ILE A 295 -2.04 -12.03 4.26
CA ILE A 295 -2.54 -12.55 2.98
C ILE A 295 -3.10 -11.43 2.11
N GLY A 296 -3.81 -10.48 2.72
CA GLY A 296 -4.36 -9.34 2.02
C GLY A 296 -3.29 -8.43 1.43
N THR A 297 -2.24 -8.12 2.19
CA THR A 297 -1.11 -7.31 1.71
C THR A 297 -0.33 -8.00 0.59
N ARG A 298 -0.11 -9.32 0.71
CA ARG A 298 0.50 -10.09 -0.38
C ARG A 298 -0.32 -9.98 -1.68
N LYS A 299 -1.64 -10.13 -1.58
CA LYS A 299 -2.53 -9.98 -2.74
C LYS A 299 -2.50 -8.57 -3.33
N MET A 300 -2.38 -7.53 -2.50
CA MET A 300 -2.20 -6.16 -2.97
C MET A 300 -0.87 -5.99 -3.71
N ALA A 301 0.22 -6.56 -3.20
CA ALA A 301 1.52 -6.55 -3.85
C ALA A 301 1.50 -7.26 -5.22
N GLU A 302 0.81 -8.41 -5.34
CA GLU A 302 0.56 -9.09 -6.62
C GLU A 302 -0.26 -8.23 -7.61
N GLN A 303 -0.89 -7.16 -7.14
CA GLN A 303 -1.67 -6.18 -7.92
C GLN A 303 -0.98 -4.80 -7.96
N ASN A 304 0.33 -4.76 -7.90
CA ASN A 304 1.16 -3.56 -7.99
C ASN A 304 1.02 -2.56 -6.83
N ALA A 305 0.50 -2.98 -5.67
CA ALA A 305 0.40 -2.14 -4.48
C ALA A 305 1.17 -2.75 -3.30
N VAL A 306 2.38 -2.27 -3.07
CA VAL A 306 3.24 -2.72 -1.97
C VAL A 306 2.93 -1.94 -0.70
N ILE A 307 2.48 -2.62 0.33
CA ILE A 307 2.13 -2.02 1.64
C ILE A 307 3.35 -2.05 2.56
N LYS A 308 3.79 -0.89 3.02
CA LYS A 308 4.89 -0.74 4.00
C LYS A 308 4.39 -0.76 5.44
N ASP A 309 3.22 -0.18 5.70
CA ASP A 309 2.57 -0.16 7.03
C ASP A 309 1.22 -0.86 6.97
N LEU A 310 1.03 -1.89 7.80
CA LEU A 310 -0.24 -2.64 7.89
C LEU A 310 -1.45 -1.76 8.25
N LYS A 311 -1.23 -0.61 8.89
CA LYS A 311 -2.29 0.38 9.15
C LYS A 311 -2.91 0.91 7.88
N ALA A 312 -2.13 1.04 6.81
CA ALA A 312 -2.63 1.49 5.51
C ALA A 312 -3.71 0.57 4.95
N VAL A 313 -3.63 -0.75 5.21
CA VAL A 313 -4.66 -1.71 4.78
C VAL A 313 -6.03 -1.38 5.37
N GLU A 314 -6.04 -1.04 6.67
CA GLU A 314 -7.28 -0.63 7.35
C GLU A 314 -7.72 0.75 6.87
N GLY A 315 -6.78 1.70 6.76
CA GLY A 315 -7.02 3.05 6.22
C GLY A 315 -7.65 2.99 4.83
N LEU A 316 -7.10 2.19 3.91
CA LEU A 316 -7.62 1.98 2.56
C LEU A 316 -9.10 1.55 2.57
N GLY A 317 -9.50 0.68 3.50
CA GLY A 317 -10.90 0.26 3.66
C GLY A 317 -11.84 1.39 4.08
N CYS A 318 -11.33 2.45 4.69
CA CYS A 318 -12.07 3.59 5.23
C CYS A 318 -11.91 4.87 4.39
N VAL A 319 -11.02 4.90 3.39
CA VAL A 319 -10.75 6.10 2.57
C VAL A 319 -12.03 6.69 2.03
N SER A 320 -12.18 7.99 2.26
CA SER A 320 -13.33 8.79 1.84
C SER A 320 -12.94 9.96 0.92
N VAL A 321 -11.65 10.35 0.91
CA VAL A 321 -11.08 11.36 0.02
C VAL A 321 -9.74 10.84 -0.52
N ILE A 322 -9.50 10.98 -1.81
CA ILE A 322 -8.21 10.72 -2.43
C ILE A 322 -7.71 12.03 -3.02
N CYS A 323 -6.66 12.59 -2.41
CA CYS A 323 -5.92 13.72 -2.91
C CYS A 323 -4.82 13.19 -3.83
N SER A 324 -4.97 13.37 -5.14
CA SER A 324 -4.04 12.84 -6.12
C SER A 324 -3.21 13.93 -6.75
N ASP A 325 -1.89 13.75 -6.79
CA ASP A 325 -1.06 14.54 -7.70
C ASP A 325 -1.48 14.24 -9.13
N LYS A 326 -1.36 15.23 -10.01
CA LYS A 326 -1.69 15.12 -11.44
C LYS A 326 -0.62 14.32 -12.18
N THR A 327 0.63 14.80 -12.08
CA THR A 327 1.75 14.35 -12.92
C THR A 327 2.18 12.92 -12.54
N GLY A 328 2.38 12.07 -13.54
CA GLY A 328 2.82 10.70 -13.33
C GLY A 328 1.79 9.75 -12.70
N THR A 329 0.77 10.26 -11.99
CA THR A 329 -0.29 9.46 -11.34
C THR A 329 -1.57 9.39 -12.19
N LEU A 330 -2.16 10.54 -12.48
CA LEU A 330 -3.37 10.66 -13.31
C LEU A 330 -3.03 10.80 -14.79
N THR A 331 -1.87 11.35 -15.09
CA THR A 331 -1.33 11.55 -16.44
C THR A 331 -0.14 10.63 -16.70
N GLN A 332 0.31 10.57 -17.96
CA GLN A 332 1.37 9.67 -18.39
C GLN A 332 2.78 10.15 -18.01
N ASN A 333 2.93 11.39 -17.53
CA ASN A 333 4.20 12.10 -17.35
C ASN A 333 5.02 12.16 -18.65
N LYS A 334 4.35 12.33 -19.76
CA LYS A 334 4.93 12.40 -21.09
C LYS A 334 4.22 13.47 -21.91
N MET A 335 4.93 14.55 -22.23
CA MET A 335 4.39 15.57 -23.13
C MET A 335 4.10 14.94 -24.50
N THR A 336 2.97 15.31 -25.08
CA THR A 336 2.51 14.77 -26.36
C THR A 336 1.87 15.89 -27.20
N VAL A 337 2.24 16.03 -28.46
CA VAL A 337 1.60 16.97 -29.40
C VAL A 337 0.18 16.46 -29.68
N ARG A 338 -0.83 17.27 -29.39
CA ARG A 338 -2.26 16.92 -29.55
C ARG A 338 -2.90 17.63 -30.72
N GLN A 339 -2.50 18.88 -30.96
CA GLN A 339 -3.04 19.72 -32.03
C GLN A 339 -1.95 20.54 -32.65
N VAL A 340 -2.14 20.89 -33.91
CA VAL A 340 -1.30 21.83 -34.67
C VAL A 340 -2.17 22.89 -35.32
N TYR A 341 -1.64 24.11 -35.44
CA TYR A 341 -2.24 25.16 -36.24
C TYR A 341 -1.40 25.37 -37.48
N LEU A 342 -1.99 25.13 -38.64
CA LEU A 342 -1.33 25.20 -39.94
C LEU A 342 -2.29 25.76 -41.01
N ASN A 343 -1.83 26.64 -41.86
CA ASN A 343 -2.63 27.23 -42.96
C ASN A 343 -3.95 27.85 -42.47
N GLY A 344 -3.93 28.58 -41.36
CA GLY A 344 -5.12 29.21 -40.78
C GLY A 344 -6.12 28.24 -40.17
N LYS A 345 -5.77 26.95 -39.94
CA LYS A 345 -6.68 25.91 -39.40
C LYS A 345 -6.06 25.15 -38.26
N GLU A 346 -6.87 24.89 -37.27
CA GLU A 346 -6.55 23.95 -36.18
C GLU A 346 -6.81 22.51 -36.65
N GLN A 347 -5.87 21.61 -36.39
CA GLN A 347 -5.93 20.18 -36.78
C GLN A 347 -5.47 19.31 -35.63
N ASN A 348 -6.09 18.14 -35.47
CA ASN A 348 -5.60 17.15 -34.55
C ASN A 348 -4.29 16.53 -35.04
N ALA A 349 -3.38 16.21 -34.14
CA ALA A 349 -2.08 15.64 -34.47
C ALA A 349 -2.18 14.36 -35.33
N ASP A 350 -3.19 13.51 -35.05
CA ASP A 350 -3.44 12.26 -35.77
C ASP A 350 -4.03 12.44 -37.18
N ALA A 351 -4.53 13.65 -37.50
CA ALA A 351 -5.24 13.97 -38.77
C ALA A 351 -4.40 14.80 -39.73
N SER A 352 -3.11 15.02 -39.41
CA SER A 352 -2.24 15.86 -40.24
C SER A 352 -2.09 15.26 -41.65
N ALA A 353 -2.70 15.91 -42.64
CA ALA A 353 -2.50 15.51 -44.03
C ALA A 353 -1.03 15.78 -44.44
N CYS A 354 -0.36 14.80 -45.03
CA CYS A 354 0.96 14.97 -45.62
C CYS A 354 0.89 16.00 -46.77
N ASN A 355 1.13 17.26 -46.45
CA ASN A 355 1.27 18.33 -47.42
C ASN A 355 2.63 19.04 -47.23
N ALA A 356 2.99 19.94 -48.16
CA ALA A 356 4.29 20.62 -48.12
C ALA A 356 4.50 21.43 -46.84
N ASP A 357 3.44 22.01 -46.27
CA ASP A 357 3.53 22.83 -45.07
C ASP A 357 3.64 21.97 -43.80
N SER A 358 2.99 20.82 -43.76
CA SER A 358 3.19 19.87 -42.66
C SER A 358 4.62 19.34 -42.65
N ALA A 359 5.19 19.01 -43.80
CA ALA A 359 6.58 18.61 -43.93
C ALA A 359 7.57 19.71 -43.52
N LEU A 360 7.22 20.99 -43.80
CA LEU A 360 8.03 22.14 -43.36
C LEU A 360 7.97 22.31 -41.83
N LEU A 361 6.78 22.15 -41.22
CA LEU A 361 6.59 22.19 -39.77
C LEU A 361 7.37 21.04 -39.08
N GLU A 362 7.25 19.82 -39.60
CA GLU A 362 8.00 18.65 -39.08
C GLU A 362 9.52 18.88 -39.19
N ARG A 363 10.00 19.46 -40.30
CA ARG A 363 11.41 19.83 -40.46
C ARG A 363 11.85 20.87 -39.43
N ALA A 364 11.05 21.90 -39.19
CA ALA A 364 11.32 22.92 -38.17
C ALA A 364 11.36 22.31 -36.77
N MET A 365 10.42 21.43 -36.45
CA MET A 365 10.38 20.70 -35.17
C MET A 365 11.59 19.78 -34.98
N ALA A 366 12.09 19.13 -36.05
CA ALA A 366 13.23 18.23 -35.98
C ALA A 366 14.57 18.98 -35.89
N LEU A 367 14.72 20.07 -36.66
CA LEU A 367 16.00 20.78 -36.78
C LEU A 367 16.22 21.74 -35.61
N CYS A 368 15.17 22.43 -35.14
CA CYS A 368 15.25 23.26 -33.94
C CYS A 368 14.91 22.45 -32.68
N ASN A 369 15.76 21.45 -32.34
CA ASN A 369 15.50 20.48 -31.29
C ASN A 369 16.82 19.86 -30.80
N ASP A 370 16.97 19.67 -29.48
CA ASP A 370 18.14 19.07 -28.84
C ASP A 370 17.90 17.66 -28.32
N ALA A 371 16.69 17.12 -28.46
CA ALA A 371 16.39 15.75 -28.06
C ALA A 371 17.27 14.73 -28.80
N ALA A 372 17.70 13.72 -28.09
CA ALA A 372 18.48 12.60 -28.61
C ALA A 372 17.81 11.26 -28.21
N TYR A 373 18.21 10.20 -28.89
CA TYR A 373 17.72 8.85 -28.57
C TYR A 373 18.90 7.93 -28.26
N SER A 374 18.79 7.14 -27.19
CA SER A 374 19.71 6.05 -26.84
C SER A 374 18.91 4.83 -26.46
N ASP A 375 19.19 3.70 -27.08
CA ASP A 375 18.50 2.42 -26.84
C ASP A 375 16.97 2.49 -26.93
N GLY A 376 16.48 3.34 -27.84
CA GLY A 376 15.04 3.55 -28.06
C GLY A 376 14.35 4.48 -27.04
N ASN A 377 15.10 5.04 -26.08
CA ASN A 377 14.59 6.00 -25.11
C ASN A 377 14.95 7.44 -25.54
N ALA A 378 13.98 8.33 -25.44
CA ALA A 378 14.19 9.76 -25.68
C ALA A 378 14.94 10.40 -24.51
N ILE A 379 15.96 11.21 -24.82
CA ILE A 379 16.76 11.97 -23.85
C ILE A 379 16.66 13.45 -24.25
N GLY A 380 16.23 14.30 -23.32
CA GLY A 380 16.11 15.75 -23.53
C GLY A 380 14.94 16.35 -22.76
N ASP A 381 14.67 17.63 -23.03
CA ASP A 381 13.52 18.32 -22.48
C ASP A 381 12.22 17.64 -22.92
N PRO A 382 11.23 17.42 -22.00
CA PRO A 382 9.96 16.78 -22.37
C PRO A 382 9.21 17.46 -23.51
N THR A 383 9.35 18.77 -23.69
CA THR A 383 8.74 19.52 -24.79
C THR A 383 9.38 19.15 -26.13
N GLU A 384 10.70 18.96 -26.12
CA GLU A 384 11.46 18.59 -27.31
C GLU A 384 11.27 17.14 -27.72
N THR A 385 11.25 16.24 -26.73
CA THR A 385 10.95 14.83 -26.97
C THR A 385 9.53 14.62 -27.49
N ALA A 386 8.56 15.46 -27.09
CA ALA A 386 7.21 15.44 -27.64
C ALA A 386 7.15 15.76 -29.13
N LEU A 387 7.98 16.71 -29.61
CA LEU A 387 8.08 17.08 -31.03
C LEU A 387 8.72 15.95 -31.85
N SER A 388 9.81 15.35 -31.34
CA SER A 388 10.47 14.22 -31.99
C SER A 388 9.61 12.95 -32.05
N ASP A 389 8.84 12.67 -31.00
CA ASP A 389 7.88 11.56 -30.97
C ASP A 389 6.73 11.78 -31.97
N TYR A 390 6.25 13.02 -32.11
CA TYR A 390 5.22 13.36 -33.09
C TYR A 390 5.67 13.10 -34.53
N ILE A 391 6.91 13.46 -34.89
CA ILE A 391 7.50 13.20 -36.18
C ILE A 391 7.76 11.70 -36.40
N GLY A 392 8.08 10.99 -35.37
CA GLY A 392 8.56 9.62 -35.37
C GLY A 392 10.09 9.51 -35.47
N VAL A 393 10.69 8.71 -34.61
CA VAL A 393 12.15 8.63 -34.43
C VAL A 393 12.93 8.42 -35.73
N PRO A 394 12.56 7.48 -36.64
CA PRO A 394 13.31 7.26 -37.88
C PRO A 394 13.31 8.48 -38.82
N VAL A 395 12.20 9.23 -38.89
CA VAL A 395 12.06 10.43 -39.73
C VAL A 395 12.83 11.60 -39.11
N TYR A 396 12.73 11.73 -37.79
CA TYR A 396 13.45 12.73 -36.99
C TYR A 396 14.97 12.62 -37.19
N GLU A 397 15.53 11.40 -36.99
CA GLU A 397 16.96 11.13 -37.12
C GLU A 397 17.43 11.36 -38.58
N LYS A 398 16.62 10.94 -39.55
CA LYS A 398 16.92 11.19 -40.98
C LYS A 398 17.00 12.69 -41.32
N ILE A 399 16.00 13.48 -40.88
CA ILE A 399 15.99 14.94 -41.14
C ILE A 399 17.25 15.60 -40.55
N ARG A 400 17.65 15.23 -39.33
CA ARG A 400 18.84 15.76 -38.64
C ARG A 400 20.15 15.35 -39.33
N SER A 401 20.19 14.13 -39.82
CA SER A 401 21.34 13.63 -40.62
C SER A 401 21.46 14.31 -41.97
N ASP A 402 20.34 14.54 -42.68
CA ASP A 402 20.31 15.18 -44.00
C ASP A 402 20.67 16.68 -43.93
N TYR A 403 20.33 17.33 -42.79
CA TYR A 403 20.54 18.77 -42.58
C TYR A 403 21.29 19.06 -41.28
N PRO A 404 22.63 18.84 -41.21
CA PRO A 404 23.39 19.07 -40.00
C PRO A 404 23.37 20.53 -39.55
N ARG A 405 23.40 20.77 -38.24
CA ARG A 405 23.39 22.11 -37.64
C ARG A 405 24.73 22.82 -37.91
N VAL A 406 24.64 24.03 -38.35
CA VAL A 406 25.80 24.90 -38.67
C VAL A 406 26.10 25.90 -37.58
N SER A 407 25.05 26.52 -37.01
CA SER A 407 25.14 27.42 -35.86
C SER A 407 23.85 27.42 -35.08
N GLU A 408 23.88 27.94 -33.85
CA GLU A 408 22.71 28.01 -33.00
C GLU A 408 22.70 29.25 -32.10
N ILE A 409 21.51 29.67 -31.73
CA ILE A 409 21.26 30.57 -30.61
C ILE A 409 20.46 29.74 -29.58
N PRO A 410 21.06 29.32 -28.47
CA PRO A 410 20.41 28.44 -27.48
C PRO A 410 19.16 29.09 -26.90
N PHE A 411 18.28 28.26 -26.31
CA PHE A 411 17.09 28.74 -25.59
C PHE A 411 17.50 29.66 -24.43
N ASP A 412 16.81 30.79 -24.33
CA ASP A 412 16.95 31.73 -23.24
C ASP A 412 15.57 32.10 -22.68
N SER A 413 15.46 32.14 -21.35
CA SER A 413 14.19 32.34 -20.63
C SER A 413 13.63 33.75 -20.73
N GLU A 414 14.44 34.77 -20.99
CA GLU A 414 13.99 36.15 -21.20
C GLU A 414 13.45 36.32 -22.62
N ARG A 415 14.19 35.82 -23.62
CA ARG A 415 13.78 35.84 -25.02
C ARG A 415 12.65 34.87 -25.33
N LYS A 416 12.62 33.74 -24.59
CA LYS A 416 11.71 32.59 -24.78
C LYS A 416 11.76 31.99 -26.18
N LEU A 417 12.89 32.06 -26.84
CA LEU A 417 13.17 31.59 -28.20
C LEU A 417 14.41 30.71 -28.22
N MET A 418 14.46 29.77 -29.13
CA MET A 418 15.62 29.01 -29.57
C MET A 418 15.69 29.01 -31.07
N SER A 419 16.89 29.15 -31.62
CA SER A 419 17.11 29.23 -33.08
C SER A 419 18.28 28.33 -33.46
N THR A 420 18.17 27.66 -34.62
CA THR A 420 19.22 26.81 -35.19
C THR A 420 19.35 27.05 -36.68
N CYS A 421 20.58 27.09 -37.18
CA CYS A 421 20.87 27.30 -38.60
C CYS A 421 21.32 25.99 -39.25
N HIS A 422 20.82 25.81 -40.49
CA HIS A 422 21.09 24.62 -41.30
C HIS A 422 21.26 25.01 -42.78
N ILE A 423 21.88 24.13 -43.54
CA ILE A 423 21.90 24.30 -45.02
C ILE A 423 20.80 23.42 -45.59
N VAL A 424 19.70 24.05 -46.02
CA VAL A 424 18.54 23.36 -46.59
C VAL A 424 18.43 23.75 -48.07
N ASP A 425 18.45 22.75 -48.95
CA ASP A 425 18.38 22.92 -50.41
C ASP A 425 19.42 23.95 -50.93
N GLY A 426 20.63 23.91 -50.38
CA GLY A 426 21.74 24.80 -50.73
C GLY A 426 21.63 26.24 -50.18
N LYS A 427 20.61 26.55 -49.37
CA LYS A 427 20.39 27.85 -48.74
C LYS A 427 20.58 27.77 -47.24
N ARG A 428 21.24 28.77 -46.66
CA ARG A 428 21.33 28.91 -45.22
C ARG A 428 19.95 29.28 -44.67
N THR A 429 19.37 28.42 -43.85
CA THR A 429 18.03 28.54 -43.29
C THR A 429 18.08 28.49 -41.79
N MET A 430 17.55 29.46 -41.09
CA MET A 430 17.43 29.54 -39.66
C MET A 430 16.01 29.18 -39.24
N PHE A 431 15.87 28.12 -38.44
CA PHE A 431 14.61 27.72 -37.83
C PHE A 431 14.55 28.19 -36.37
N THR A 432 13.39 28.69 -35.96
CA THR A 432 13.18 29.23 -34.63
C THR A 432 11.90 28.65 -34.06
N LYS A 433 11.98 28.23 -32.78
CA LYS A 433 10.82 27.85 -31.98
C LYS A 433 10.74 28.71 -30.72
N GLY A 434 9.55 28.92 -30.20
CA GLY A 434 9.36 29.56 -28.89
C GLY A 434 7.95 30.01 -28.59
N ALA A 435 7.83 30.90 -27.61
CA ALA A 435 6.54 31.45 -27.20
C ALA A 435 5.90 32.26 -28.32
N THR A 436 4.61 32.03 -28.58
CA THR A 436 3.87 32.69 -29.66
C THR A 436 3.92 34.20 -29.56
N ASP A 437 3.75 34.76 -28.37
CA ASP A 437 3.73 36.21 -28.13
C ASP A 437 5.07 36.88 -28.52
N ASN A 438 6.20 36.25 -28.18
CA ASN A 438 7.54 36.74 -28.48
C ASN A 438 7.87 36.62 -29.98
N LEU A 439 7.32 35.61 -30.64
CA LEU A 439 7.58 35.40 -32.06
C LEU A 439 6.70 36.29 -32.95
N LEU A 440 5.43 36.55 -32.57
CA LEU A 440 4.46 37.35 -33.34
C LEU A 440 4.98 38.73 -33.73
N SER A 441 5.69 39.41 -32.84
CA SER A 441 6.26 40.73 -33.07
C SER A 441 7.42 40.72 -34.10
N ARG A 442 8.00 39.57 -34.39
CA ARG A 442 9.17 39.37 -35.28
C ARG A 442 8.80 38.79 -36.65
N LEU A 443 7.49 38.53 -36.87
CA LEU A 443 6.99 37.98 -38.13
C LEU A 443 6.79 39.08 -39.18
N VAL A 444 7.28 38.85 -40.40
CA VAL A 444 7.08 39.71 -41.58
C VAL A 444 6.32 39.01 -42.71
N SER A 445 6.33 37.65 -42.70
CA SER A 445 5.66 36.83 -43.72
C SER A 445 5.04 35.58 -43.08
N ILE A 446 4.17 34.93 -43.83
CA ILE A 446 3.52 33.65 -43.45
C ILE A 446 3.62 32.67 -44.61
N CYS A 447 3.87 31.39 -44.29
CA CYS A 447 3.74 30.29 -45.24
C CYS A 447 2.28 29.85 -45.29
N ASP A 448 1.66 29.89 -46.44
CA ASP A 448 0.24 29.58 -46.66
C ASP A 448 0.11 28.71 -47.91
N ASN A 449 -0.26 27.42 -47.71
CA ASN A 449 -0.42 26.42 -48.78
C ASN A 449 0.81 26.35 -49.73
N GLY A 450 2.03 26.30 -49.15
CA GLY A 450 3.30 26.21 -49.89
C GLY A 450 3.79 27.53 -50.51
N THR A 451 3.11 28.66 -50.29
CA THR A 451 3.51 29.97 -50.80
C THR A 451 3.82 30.94 -49.65
N VAL A 452 4.89 31.70 -49.78
CA VAL A 452 5.26 32.73 -48.83
C VAL A 452 4.63 34.06 -49.25
N ARG A 453 3.85 34.66 -48.35
CA ARG A 453 3.26 36.00 -48.55
C ARG A 453 3.50 36.89 -47.32
N SER A 454 3.40 38.19 -47.52
CA SER A 454 3.44 39.13 -46.38
C SER A 454 2.33 38.82 -45.39
N ILE A 455 2.67 38.86 -44.10
CA ILE A 455 1.71 38.60 -43.00
C ILE A 455 0.82 39.85 -42.84
N THR A 456 -0.47 39.64 -42.64
CA THR A 456 -1.45 40.71 -42.35
C THR A 456 -1.75 40.76 -40.85
N ASP A 457 -2.37 41.86 -40.41
CA ASP A 457 -2.81 41.98 -39.00
C ASP A 457 -3.90 40.93 -38.65
N ASP A 458 -4.75 40.57 -39.62
CA ASP A 458 -5.75 39.49 -39.46
C ASP A 458 -5.06 38.13 -39.25
N ASP A 459 -3.97 37.83 -39.96
CA ASP A 459 -3.19 36.61 -39.74
C ASP A 459 -2.62 36.57 -38.33
N LYS A 460 -2.02 37.68 -37.87
CA LYS A 460 -1.48 37.79 -36.50
C LYS A 460 -2.56 37.60 -35.44
N ASN A 461 -3.73 38.20 -35.66
CA ASN A 461 -4.88 38.02 -34.77
C ASN A 461 -5.37 36.55 -34.74
N ASN A 462 -5.45 35.91 -35.90
CA ASN A 462 -5.85 34.50 -35.99
C ASN A 462 -4.84 33.56 -35.30
N ILE A 463 -3.54 33.82 -35.43
CA ILE A 463 -2.48 33.07 -34.72
C ILE A 463 -2.61 33.28 -33.20
N ALA A 464 -2.84 34.52 -32.76
CA ALA A 464 -3.04 34.83 -31.34
C ALA A 464 -4.29 34.16 -30.80
N LEU A 465 -5.41 34.17 -31.50
CA LEU A 465 -6.65 33.49 -31.14
C LEU A 465 -6.47 31.98 -31.04
N ALA A 466 -5.76 31.36 -31.98
CA ALA A 466 -5.45 29.92 -31.93
C ALA A 466 -4.57 29.58 -30.70
N ASN A 467 -3.55 30.42 -30.43
CA ASN A 467 -2.72 30.27 -29.22
C ASN A 467 -3.54 30.39 -27.95
N GLU A 468 -4.45 31.36 -27.85
CA GLU A 468 -5.32 31.56 -26.72
C GLU A 468 -6.30 30.37 -26.54
N HIS A 469 -6.87 29.88 -27.66
CA HIS A 469 -7.75 28.71 -27.65
C HIS A 469 -7.04 27.46 -27.15
N PHE A 470 -5.86 27.16 -27.67
CA PHE A 470 -5.06 26.01 -27.21
C PHE A 470 -4.62 26.16 -25.75
N SER A 471 -4.15 27.34 -25.36
CA SER A 471 -3.76 27.63 -23.97
C SER A 471 -4.96 27.56 -23.01
N GLY A 472 -6.15 27.99 -23.47
CA GLY A 472 -7.41 27.90 -22.77
C GLY A 472 -7.86 26.44 -22.52
N GLN A 473 -7.44 25.52 -23.38
CA GLN A 473 -7.59 24.06 -23.20
C GLN A 473 -6.50 23.45 -22.31
N GLY A 474 -5.59 24.25 -21.77
CA GLY A 474 -4.50 23.79 -20.89
C GLY A 474 -3.31 23.18 -21.64
N MET A 475 -3.18 23.42 -22.93
CA MET A 475 -2.05 22.95 -23.73
C MET A 475 -0.90 23.97 -23.70
N ARG A 476 0.34 23.45 -23.71
CA ARG A 476 1.54 24.24 -23.95
C ARG A 476 1.68 24.47 -25.46
N VAL A 477 1.82 25.72 -25.88
CA VAL A 477 1.92 26.06 -27.29
C VAL A 477 3.33 26.52 -27.62
N LEU A 478 3.91 25.98 -28.71
CA LEU A 478 5.13 26.46 -29.33
C LEU A 478 4.84 26.94 -30.73
N ALA A 479 5.30 28.15 -31.04
CA ALA A 479 5.29 28.69 -32.40
C ALA A 479 6.58 28.33 -33.14
N PHE A 480 6.47 28.09 -34.45
CA PHE A 480 7.57 27.75 -35.35
C PHE A 480 7.63 28.75 -36.50
N ALA A 481 8.83 29.21 -36.78
CA ALA A 481 9.10 30.12 -37.91
C ALA A 481 10.48 29.82 -38.50
N TYR A 482 10.72 30.33 -39.69
CA TYR A 482 12.04 30.26 -40.33
C TYR A 482 12.38 31.55 -41.08
N LYS A 483 13.65 31.71 -41.39
CA LYS A 483 14.12 32.71 -42.33
C LYS A 483 15.30 32.21 -43.17
N LEU A 484 15.51 32.81 -44.33
CA LEU A 484 16.70 32.62 -45.13
C LEU A 484 17.79 33.61 -44.68
N SER A 485 18.97 33.12 -44.37
CA SER A 485 20.12 33.91 -43.92
C SER A 485 21.23 33.85 -44.94
N GLU A 486 21.89 34.97 -45.18
CA GLU A 486 22.98 35.03 -46.19
C GLU A 486 24.34 34.63 -45.60
N ASN A 487 24.56 34.92 -44.31
CA ASN A 487 25.80 34.66 -43.59
C ASN A 487 25.56 34.68 -42.07
N GLU A 488 26.58 34.33 -41.27
CA GLU A 488 26.47 34.29 -39.81
C GLU A 488 26.12 35.63 -39.15
N ALA A 489 26.56 36.75 -39.75
CA ALA A 489 26.23 38.11 -39.25
C ALA A 489 24.74 38.45 -39.43
N ALA A 490 24.04 37.72 -40.33
CA ALA A 490 22.61 37.87 -40.59
C ALA A 490 21.74 36.91 -39.74
N ASP A 491 22.33 36.10 -38.88
CA ASP A 491 21.62 35.18 -37.97
C ASP A 491 21.03 35.95 -36.75
N THR A 492 20.21 37.00 -37.05
CA THR A 492 19.46 37.76 -36.03
C THR A 492 18.06 37.17 -35.86
N GLU A 493 17.49 37.26 -34.67
CA GLU A 493 16.14 36.70 -34.38
C GLU A 493 15.03 37.68 -34.75
N ASP A 494 14.94 38.03 -36.05
CA ASP A 494 13.97 38.96 -36.63
C ASP A 494 13.60 38.58 -38.09
N ASN A 495 12.59 39.21 -38.64
CA ASN A 495 12.14 39.06 -40.04
C ASN A 495 11.77 37.60 -40.41
N TYR A 496 11.04 36.93 -39.53
CA TYR A 496 10.66 35.53 -39.69
C TYR A 496 9.46 35.33 -40.62
N ILE A 497 9.42 34.15 -41.21
CA ILE A 497 8.29 33.59 -41.96
C ILE A 497 7.61 32.59 -41.02
N PHE A 498 6.36 32.82 -40.66
CA PHE A 498 5.59 31.94 -39.81
C PHE A 498 5.28 30.60 -40.48
N ILE A 499 5.44 29.49 -39.77
CA ILE A 499 5.12 28.14 -40.25
C ILE A 499 3.82 27.63 -39.58
N GLY A 500 3.79 27.55 -38.27
CA GLY A 500 2.66 26.99 -37.55
C GLY A 500 2.85 26.98 -36.03
N LEU A 501 1.82 26.44 -35.31
CA LEU A 501 1.88 26.20 -33.89
C LEU A 501 1.80 24.70 -33.63
N ALA A 502 2.46 24.23 -32.56
CA ALA A 502 2.27 22.93 -31.98
C ALA A 502 1.76 23.08 -30.55
N ALA A 503 0.62 22.46 -30.25
CA ALA A 503 -0.01 22.45 -28.94
C ALA A 503 0.13 21.06 -28.31
N MET A 504 0.70 21.01 -27.14
CA MET A 504 1.06 19.77 -26.46
C MET A 504 0.61 19.77 -25.01
N THR A 505 0.32 18.60 -24.48
CA THR A 505 -0.05 18.39 -23.09
C THR A 505 0.46 17.03 -22.62
N ASP A 506 0.53 16.83 -21.30
CA ASP A 506 0.69 15.51 -20.67
C ASP A 506 -0.69 14.85 -20.58
N PRO A 507 -1.02 13.86 -21.44
CA PRO A 507 -2.36 13.31 -21.52
C PRO A 507 -2.71 12.47 -20.29
N PRO A 508 -4.00 12.41 -19.92
CA PRO A 508 -4.46 11.45 -18.93
C PRO A 508 -4.13 10.01 -19.31
N ARG A 509 -3.86 9.17 -18.32
CA ARG A 509 -3.76 7.73 -18.57
C ARG A 509 -5.11 7.19 -19.04
N PRO A 510 -5.16 6.22 -19.95
CA PRO A 510 -6.41 5.65 -20.45
C PRO A 510 -7.34 5.13 -19.36
N GLU A 511 -6.77 4.59 -18.28
CA GLU A 511 -7.50 4.01 -17.15
C GLU A 511 -8.02 5.05 -16.17
N SER A 512 -7.48 6.28 -16.16
CA SER A 512 -7.77 7.30 -15.13
C SER A 512 -9.24 7.67 -15.09
N LYS A 513 -9.88 7.86 -16.25
CA LYS A 513 -11.32 8.21 -16.32
C LYS A 513 -12.21 7.12 -15.72
N ALA A 514 -11.93 5.85 -16.02
CA ALA A 514 -12.69 4.73 -15.47
C ALA A 514 -12.44 4.59 -13.97
N ALA A 515 -11.20 4.74 -13.52
CA ALA A 515 -10.82 4.67 -12.12
C ALA A 515 -11.45 5.80 -11.28
N VAL A 516 -11.51 7.03 -11.81
CA VAL A 516 -12.21 8.16 -11.16
C VAL A 516 -13.71 7.88 -11.05
N ALA A 517 -14.33 7.32 -12.08
CA ALA A 517 -15.75 6.94 -12.02
C ALA A 517 -15.99 5.85 -10.96
N ASP A 518 -15.10 4.86 -10.84
CA ASP A 518 -15.15 3.83 -9.80
C ASP A 518 -14.95 4.41 -8.40
N CYS A 519 -14.02 5.36 -8.24
CA CYS A 519 -13.77 6.11 -7.02
C CYS A 519 -15.06 6.79 -6.53
N ILE A 520 -15.73 7.51 -7.40
CA ILE A 520 -16.98 8.22 -7.09
C ILE A 520 -18.12 7.24 -6.76
N ARG A 521 -18.25 6.13 -7.51
CA ARG A 521 -19.20 5.06 -7.19
C ARG A 521 -18.94 4.42 -5.82
N ALA A 522 -17.67 4.35 -5.43
CA ALA A 522 -17.27 3.89 -4.11
C ALA A 522 -17.57 4.87 -2.97
N GLY A 523 -18.17 6.03 -3.28
CA GLY A 523 -18.49 7.09 -2.30
C GLY A 523 -17.23 7.84 -1.84
N ILE A 524 -16.17 7.84 -2.64
CA ILE A 524 -14.90 8.51 -2.35
C ILE A 524 -14.83 9.77 -3.23
N LYS A 525 -14.45 10.91 -2.63
CA LYS A 525 -14.22 12.14 -3.37
C LYS A 525 -12.78 12.16 -3.90
N PRO A 526 -12.57 12.13 -5.24
CA PRO A 526 -11.27 12.43 -5.82
C PRO A 526 -11.04 13.94 -5.83
N VAL A 527 -9.82 14.35 -5.50
CA VAL A 527 -9.34 15.73 -5.49
C VAL A 527 -8.01 15.77 -6.21
N MET A 528 -7.84 16.65 -7.18
CA MET A 528 -6.56 16.86 -7.87
C MET A 528 -5.76 17.95 -7.18
N ILE A 529 -4.49 17.66 -6.92
CA ILE A 529 -3.53 18.61 -6.35
C ILE A 529 -2.32 18.67 -7.30
N THR A 530 -1.91 19.85 -7.76
CA THR A 530 -0.85 19.97 -8.75
C THR A 530 -0.07 21.28 -8.66
N GLY A 531 1.18 21.28 -9.13
CA GLY A 531 1.99 22.48 -9.38
C GLY A 531 1.61 23.23 -10.66
N ASP A 532 0.77 22.65 -11.52
CA ASP A 532 0.36 23.23 -12.80
C ASP A 532 -0.55 24.45 -12.64
N HIS A 533 -0.68 25.20 -13.74
CA HIS A 533 -1.60 26.31 -13.81
C HIS A 533 -3.06 25.85 -13.66
N LYS A 534 -3.88 26.68 -13.01
CA LYS A 534 -5.30 26.41 -12.70
C LYS A 534 -6.13 26.01 -13.93
N VAL A 535 -5.89 26.64 -15.08
CA VAL A 535 -6.61 26.36 -16.35
C VAL A 535 -6.30 24.94 -16.83
N THR A 536 -5.02 24.58 -16.91
CA THR A 536 -4.55 23.24 -17.32
C THR A 536 -5.07 22.14 -16.37
N ALA A 537 -4.94 22.35 -15.07
CA ALA A 537 -5.41 21.40 -14.07
C ALA A 537 -6.93 21.19 -14.15
N SER A 538 -7.70 22.27 -14.33
CA SER A 538 -9.16 22.21 -14.44
C SER A 538 -9.63 21.52 -15.72
N ALA A 539 -8.91 21.73 -16.85
CA ALA A 539 -9.23 21.09 -18.13
C ALA A 539 -9.05 19.56 -18.02
N ILE A 540 -7.91 19.11 -17.50
CA ILE A 540 -7.63 17.68 -17.28
C ILE A 540 -8.61 17.08 -16.27
N ALA A 541 -8.91 17.78 -15.16
CA ALA A 541 -9.84 17.31 -14.14
C ALA A 541 -11.27 17.13 -14.68
N ARG A 542 -11.70 17.97 -15.62
CA ARG A 542 -12.99 17.80 -16.32
C ARG A 542 -12.96 16.61 -17.28
N GLU A 543 -11.88 16.45 -18.07
CA GLU A 543 -11.72 15.34 -19.01
C GLU A 543 -11.83 13.98 -18.33
N ILE A 544 -11.19 13.80 -17.15
CA ILE A 544 -11.23 12.54 -16.40
C ILE A 544 -12.40 12.44 -15.42
N GLY A 545 -13.20 13.51 -15.24
CA GLY A 545 -14.43 13.50 -14.43
C GLY A 545 -14.22 13.77 -12.94
N ILE A 546 -13.06 14.27 -12.51
CA ILE A 546 -12.82 14.76 -11.13
C ILE A 546 -13.62 16.03 -10.88
N MET A 547 -13.54 16.99 -11.79
CA MET A 547 -14.25 18.26 -11.70
C MET A 547 -15.58 18.21 -12.46
N ARG A 548 -16.68 18.55 -11.79
CA ARG A 548 -18.06 18.55 -12.30
C ARG A 548 -18.63 19.95 -12.31
N ASP A 549 -19.80 20.13 -12.93
CA ASP A 549 -20.52 21.39 -12.89
C ASP A 549 -20.86 21.77 -11.45
N GLY A 550 -20.49 22.99 -11.06
CA GLY A 550 -20.66 23.50 -9.70
C GLY A 550 -19.47 23.26 -8.77
N ASP A 551 -18.47 22.43 -9.17
CA ASP A 551 -17.23 22.31 -8.42
C ASP A 551 -16.33 23.53 -8.68
N ILE A 552 -15.49 23.84 -7.69
CA ILE A 552 -14.54 24.96 -7.75
C ILE A 552 -13.10 24.49 -7.82
N SER A 553 -12.25 25.31 -8.40
CA SER A 553 -10.79 25.17 -8.37
C SER A 553 -10.18 26.35 -7.62
N LEU A 554 -9.19 26.07 -6.77
CA LEU A 554 -8.40 27.08 -6.05
C LEU A 554 -6.96 27.03 -6.53
N ASP A 555 -6.29 28.18 -6.55
CA ASP A 555 -4.84 28.24 -6.70
C ASP A 555 -4.14 28.52 -5.36
N GLY A 556 -2.81 28.34 -5.34
CA GLY A 556 -2.03 28.49 -4.11
C GLY A 556 -2.19 29.85 -3.46
N VAL A 557 -2.26 30.94 -4.24
CA VAL A 557 -2.43 32.30 -3.72
C VAL A 557 -3.79 32.44 -3.03
N GLN A 558 -4.86 32.01 -3.71
CA GLN A 558 -6.21 32.02 -3.12
C GLN A 558 -6.28 31.18 -1.83
N LEU A 559 -5.56 30.05 -1.81
CA LEU A 559 -5.52 29.17 -0.63
C LEU A 559 -4.77 29.82 0.52
N ASP A 560 -3.67 30.55 0.26
CA ASP A 560 -2.87 31.24 1.27
C ASP A 560 -3.62 32.44 1.88
N GLU A 561 -4.47 33.10 1.11
CA GLU A 561 -5.32 34.21 1.59
C GLU A 561 -6.51 33.75 2.44
N MET A 562 -6.97 32.50 2.29
CA MET A 562 -8.12 31.97 3.03
C MET A 562 -7.74 31.57 4.46
N THR A 563 -8.62 31.90 5.42
CA THR A 563 -8.55 31.32 6.77
C THR A 563 -8.95 29.84 6.74
N ASP A 564 -8.66 29.11 7.83
CA ASP A 564 -9.03 27.71 7.96
C ASP A 564 -10.55 27.49 7.97
N GLU A 565 -11.30 28.41 8.58
CA GLU A 565 -12.76 28.39 8.63
C GLU A 565 -13.39 28.63 7.25
N GLU A 566 -12.83 29.54 6.47
CA GLU A 566 -13.26 29.81 5.09
C GLU A 566 -13.01 28.59 4.22
N LEU A 567 -11.81 28.00 4.30
CA LEU A 567 -11.48 26.78 3.56
C LEU A 567 -12.40 25.63 3.95
N ASP A 568 -12.67 25.43 5.24
CA ASP A 568 -13.60 24.41 5.73
C ASP A 568 -15.02 24.59 5.19
N SER A 569 -15.46 25.83 4.91
CA SER A 569 -16.79 26.10 4.35
C SER A 569 -16.92 25.63 2.89
N VAL A 570 -15.84 25.65 2.12
CA VAL A 570 -15.85 25.37 0.67
C VAL A 570 -15.17 24.06 0.28
N ILE A 571 -14.33 23.45 1.14
CA ILE A 571 -13.47 22.30 0.84
C ILE A 571 -14.22 21.14 0.19
N GLU A 572 -15.47 20.88 0.56
CA GLU A 572 -16.29 19.82 -0.04
C GLU A 572 -16.67 20.09 -1.49
N LYS A 573 -16.63 21.35 -1.94
CA LYS A 573 -16.90 21.77 -3.31
C LYS A 573 -15.61 21.88 -4.14
N VAL A 574 -14.44 21.97 -3.48
CA VAL A 574 -13.15 22.05 -4.19
C VAL A 574 -12.80 20.69 -4.75
N SER A 575 -12.53 20.63 -6.03
CA SER A 575 -12.08 19.41 -6.73
C SER A 575 -10.66 19.54 -7.29
N VAL A 576 -10.13 20.77 -7.43
CA VAL A 576 -8.80 21.05 -7.98
C VAL A 576 -8.08 22.10 -7.13
N TYR A 577 -6.85 21.79 -6.74
CA TYR A 577 -5.89 22.73 -6.15
C TYR A 577 -4.68 22.85 -7.08
N ALA A 578 -4.41 24.04 -7.58
CA ALA A 578 -3.39 24.35 -8.59
C ALA A 578 -2.27 25.22 -8.02
N ARG A 579 -1.04 25.09 -8.50
CA ARG A 579 0.15 25.87 -8.05
C ARG A 579 0.31 25.90 -6.53
N VAL A 580 0.08 24.78 -5.87
CA VAL A 580 0.15 24.68 -4.40
C VAL A 580 1.56 24.37 -3.92
N SER A 581 1.93 24.98 -2.80
CA SER A 581 3.16 24.71 -2.06
C SER A 581 3.08 23.38 -1.28
N PRO A 582 4.21 22.83 -0.81
CA PRO A 582 4.22 21.67 0.09
C PRO A 582 3.37 21.90 1.37
N ASP A 583 3.43 23.09 1.96
CA ASP A 583 2.65 23.44 3.15
C ASP A 583 1.15 23.42 2.86
N ASN A 584 0.75 23.90 1.68
CA ASN A 584 -0.63 23.83 1.23
C ASN A 584 -1.13 22.40 1.09
N LYS A 585 -0.28 21.48 0.61
CA LYS A 585 -0.63 20.05 0.53
C LYS A 585 -0.92 19.47 1.92
N ILE A 586 -0.11 19.79 2.92
CA ILE A 586 -0.33 19.39 4.32
C ILE A 586 -1.65 19.97 4.84
N ARG A 587 -1.85 21.26 4.64
CA ARG A 587 -3.06 21.98 5.09
C ARG A 587 -4.34 21.38 4.52
N ILE A 588 -4.36 21.06 3.23
CA ILE A 588 -5.50 20.42 2.57
C ILE A 588 -5.81 19.05 3.24
N VAL A 589 -4.79 18.23 3.46
CA VAL A 589 -4.95 16.93 4.14
C VAL A 589 -5.52 17.12 5.55
N GLU A 590 -4.97 18.04 6.34
CA GLU A 590 -5.43 18.33 7.70
C GLU A 590 -6.88 18.79 7.76
N ARG A 591 -7.29 19.68 6.85
CA ARG A 591 -8.69 20.16 6.81
C ARG A 591 -9.67 19.04 6.52
N TRP A 592 -9.35 18.14 5.60
CA TRP A 592 -10.16 16.95 5.36
C TRP A 592 -10.22 16.01 6.58
N GLN A 593 -9.09 15.79 7.25
CA GLN A 593 -9.01 14.97 8.47
C GLN A 593 -9.82 15.59 9.61
N ASN A 594 -9.78 16.91 9.80
CA ASN A 594 -10.56 17.62 10.81
C ASN A 594 -12.07 17.52 10.58
N LYS A 595 -12.50 17.31 9.33
CA LYS A 595 -13.90 16.95 8.99
C LYS A 595 -14.24 15.47 9.22
N GLY A 596 -13.36 14.71 9.84
CA GLY A 596 -13.56 13.28 10.11
C GLY A 596 -13.46 12.39 8.87
N LYS A 597 -12.84 12.89 7.78
CA LYS A 597 -12.61 12.11 6.56
C LYS A 597 -11.28 11.36 6.66
N VAL A 598 -11.23 10.17 6.09
CA VAL A 598 -9.98 9.39 5.93
C VAL A 598 -9.39 9.75 4.58
N VAL A 599 -8.17 10.26 4.59
CA VAL A 599 -7.51 10.85 3.43
C VAL A 599 -6.40 9.92 2.92
N ALA A 600 -6.47 9.56 1.64
CA ALA A 600 -5.32 9.04 0.91
C ALA A 600 -4.67 10.20 0.13
N MET A 601 -3.34 10.31 0.17
CA MET A 601 -2.58 11.32 -0.57
C MET A 601 -1.57 10.61 -1.45
N THR A 602 -1.50 10.98 -2.74
CA THR A 602 -0.48 10.49 -3.66
C THR A 602 0.56 11.56 -3.95
N GLY A 603 1.79 11.15 -4.22
CA GLY A 603 2.88 12.03 -4.64
C GLY A 603 4.11 11.24 -5.07
N ASP A 604 4.97 11.89 -5.84
CA ASP A 604 6.21 11.30 -6.35
C ASP A 604 7.47 12.11 -5.94
N GLY A 605 7.30 13.38 -5.58
CA GLY A 605 8.38 14.29 -5.28
C GLY A 605 8.75 14.41 -3.79
N VAL A 606 9.87 15.05 -3.55
CA VAL A 606 10.32 15.46 -2.20
C VAL A 606 9.29 16.38 -1.54
N ASN A 607 8.68 17.26 -2.35
CA ASN A 607 7.67 18.23 -1.91
C ASN A 607 6.38 17.58 -1.40
N ASP A 608 6.13 16.32 -1.76
CA ASP A 608 4.95 15.57 -1.33
C ASP A 608 5.17 14.81 -0.02
N ALA A 609 6.40 14.50 0.32
CA ALA A 609 6.74 13.64 1.44
C ALA A 609 6.09 14.05 2.77
N PRO A 610 6.05 15.33 3.16
CA PRO A 610 5.38 15.75 4.39
C PRO A 610 3.87 15.47 4.36
N ALA A 611 3.21 15.72 3.22
CA ALA A 611 1.78 15.46 3.04
C ALA A 611 1.48 13.94 2.99
N LEU A 612 2.35 13.15 2.35
CA LEU A 612 2.26 11.67 2.34
C LEU A 612 2.34 11.09 3.75
N LYS A 613 3.26 11.61 4.57
CA LYS A 613 3.43 11.18 5.97
C LYS A 613 2.25 11.61 6.86
N LYS A 614 1.64 12.74 6.57
CA LYS A 614 0.50 13.29 7.31
C LYS A 614 -0.81 12.58 7.00
N ALA A 615 -1.01 12.15 5.78
CA ALA A 615 -2.21 11.46 5.33
C ALA A 615 -2.43 10.14 6.09
N ASP A 616 -3.70 9.71 6.18
CA ASP A 616 -4.04 8.40 6.77
C ASP A 616 -3.45 7.25 5.94
N VAL A 617 -3.38 7.45 4.62
CA VAL A 617 -2.73 6.55 3.67
C VAL A 617 -1.87 7.38 2.70
N GLY A 618 -0.57 7.48 2.95
CA GLY A 618 0.37 8.04 1.98
C GLY A 618 0.69 7.01 0.90
N VAL A 619 0.63 7.42 -0.36
CA VAL A 619 0.83 6.57 -1.54
C VAL A 619 1.92 7.17 -2.42
N ALA A 620 3.07 6.51 -2.52
CA ALA A 620 4.16 6.94 -3.38
C ALA A 620 4.16 6.20 -4.72
N MET A 621 4.69 6.86 -5.75
CA MET A 621 4.95 6.26 -7.05
C MET A 621 6.20 5.38 -6.96
N GLY A 622 6.18 4.21 -7.59
CA GLY A 622 7.27 3.24 -7.56
C GLY A 622 8.31 3.46 -8.65
N ILE A 623 7.90 3.93 -9.82
CA ILE A 623 8.76 4.18 -10.98
C ILE A 623 9.31 5.60 -10.91
N THR A 624 8.43 6.61 -10.93
CA THR A 624 8.80 8.04 -10.96
C THR A 624 9.10 8.62 -9.59
N GLY A 625 8.64 7.96 -8.50
CA GLY A 625 8.76 8.48 -7.15
C GLY A 625 10.20 8.52 -6.64
N THR A 626 10.56 9.64 -6.00
CA THR A 626 11.84 9.78 -5.28
C THR A 626 11.89 8.82 -4.08
N GLN A 627 13.10 8.47 -3.63
CA GLN A 627 13.24 7.61 -2.46
C GLN A 627 12.58 8.22 -1.21
N VAL A 628 12.64 9.54 -1.07
CA VAL A 628 12.00 10.28 0.03
C VAL A 628 10.48 10.11 0.04
N SER A 629 9.83 10.25 -1.12
CA SER A 629 8.38 10.03 -1.22
C SER A 629 8.02 8.57 -0.87
N LYS A 630 8.82 7.60 -1.36
CA LYS A 630 8.66 6.17 -1.03
C LYS A 630 8.82 5.90 0.45
N ASP A 631 9.74 6.58 1.14
CA ASP A 631 9.97 6.37 2.58
C ASP A 631 8.92 7.04 3.46
N ALA A 632 8.41 8.18 3.05
CA ALA A 632 7.31 8.86 3.73
C ALA A 632 5.97 8.13 3.58
N ALA A 633 5.78 7.39 2.49
CA ALA A 633 4.52 6.72 2.17
C ALA A 633 4.32 5.42 2.94
N SER A 634 3.07 5.08 3.20
CA SER A 634 2.64 3.80 3.77
C SER A 634 2.32 2.72 2.71
N MET A 635 2.20 3.13 1.44
CA MET A 635 1.97 2.26 0.28
C MET A 635 2.77 2.77 -0.93
N ILE A 636 3.28 1.85 -1.75
CA ILE A 636 3.99 2.17 -2.99
C ILE A 636 3.26 1.50 -4.16
N LEU A 637 3.04 2.24 -5.24
CA LEU A 637 2.47 1.74 -6.50
C LEU A 637 3.60 1.39 -7.47
N THR A 638 3.80 0.12 -7.76
CA THR A 638 4.88 -0.30 -8.67
C THR A 638 4.58 -0.04 -10.15
N ASP A 639 3.36 0.38 -10.48
CA ASP A 639 2.89 0.72 -11.83
C ASP A 639 2.52 2.20 -11.98
N ASP A 640 2.73 3.02 -10.96
CA ASP A 640 2.38 4.45 -10.91
C ASP A 640 0.95 4.75 -11.38
N ASN A 641 0.00 3.86 -11.13
CA ASN A 641 -1.34 3.94 -11.71
C ASN A 641 -2.42 4.21 -10.64
N PHE A 642 -3.18 5.29 -10.82
CA PHE A 642 -4.31 5.65 -9.95
C PHE A 642 -5.35 4.53 -9.80
N ALA A 643 -5.60 3.75 -10.88
CA ALA A 643 -6.53 2.63 -10.83
C ALA A 643 -6.15 1.56 -9.81
N THR A 644 -4.85 1.40 -9.53
CA THR A 644 -4.33 0.45 -8.53
C THR A 644 -4.68 0.88 -7.11
N ILE A 645 -4.84 2.19 -6.84
CA ILE A 645 -5.34 2.68 -5.55
C ILE A 645 -6.77 2.19 -5.33
N ILE A 646 -7.63 2.31 -6.34
CA ILE A 646 -9.05 1.90 -6.23
C ILE A 646 -9.18 0.38 -6.03
N LYS A 647 -8.34 -0.42 -6.70
CA LYS A 647 -8.24 -1.87 -6.45
C LYS A 647 -7.80 -2.15 -5.01
N SER A 648 -6.86 -1.37 -4.49
CA SER A 648 -6.35 -1.49 -3.11
C SER A 648 -7.42 -1.12 -2.07
N VAL A 649 -8.23 -0.10 -2.34
CA VAL A 649 -9.41 0.23 -1.52
C VAL A 649 -10.40 -0.93 -1.48
N ALA A 650 -10.69 -1.56 -2.63
CA ALA A 650 -11.56 -2.73 -2.69
C ALA A 650 -11.02 -3.90 -1.86
N ASN A 651 -9.72 -4.16 -1.95
CA ASN A 651 -9.07 -5.19 -1.15
C ASN A 651 -9.08 -4.85 0.35
N GLY A 652 -8.81 -3.60 0.74
CA GLY A 652 -8.90 -3.15 2.14
C GLY A 652 -10.28 -3.37 2.74
N ARG A 653 -11.34 -3.00 2.00
CA ARG A 653 -12.74 -3.27 2.39
C ARG A 653 -13.03 -4.77 2.53
N ALA A 654 -12.52 -5.59 1.59
CA ALA A 654 -12.70 -7.03 1.63
C ALA A 654 -11.98 -7.68 2.82
N ILE A 655 -10.74 -7.30 3.10
CA ILE A 655 -9.97 -7.80 4.25
C ILE A 655 -10.71 -7.52 5.55
N TYR A 656 -11.20 -6.29 5.73
CA TYR A 656 -11.98 -5.91 6.91
C TYR A 656 -13.27 -6.72 7.05
N ALA A 657 -14.02 -6.89 5.95
CA ALA A 657 -15.24 -7.69 5.92
C ALA A 657 -14.96 -9.16 6.28
N ASN A 658 -13.88 -9.73 5.74
CA ASN A 658 -13.47 -11.11 6.01
C ASN A 658 -13.06 -11.31 7.47
N ILE A 659 -12.35 -10.34 8.07
CA ILE A 659 -12.01 -10.36 9.51
C ILE A 659 -13.30 -10.34 10.33
N LYS A 660 -14.27 -9.45 10.03
CA LYS A 660 -15.58 -9.44 10.71
C LYS A 660 -16.31 -10.77 10.61
N ASN A 661 -16.28 -11.38 9.44
CA ASN A 661 -16.93 -12.67 9.18
C ASN A 661 -16.28 -13.81 9.96
N ALA A 662 -14.94 -13.84 10.04
CA ALA A 662 -14.22 -14.82 10.84
C ALA A 662 -14.51 -14.65 12.35
N VAL A 663 -14.55 -13.41 12.84
CA VAL A 663 -14.92 -13.12 14.23
C VAL A 663 -16.38 -13.52 14.53
N LYS A 664 -17.30 -13.23 13.62
CA LYS A 664 -18.71 -13.66 13.72
C LYS A 664 -18.83 -15.17 13.82
N PHE A 665 -18.05 -15.91 13.02
CA PHE A 665 -17.99 -17.37 13.06
C PHE A 665 -17.54 -17.88 14.45
N LEU A 666 -16.40 -17.40 14.95
CA LEU A 666 -15.85 -17.82 16.25
C LEU A 666 -16.83 -17.53 17.40
N LEU A 667 -17.34 -16.30 17.47
CA LEU A 667 -18.23 -15.88 18.55
C LEU A 667 -19.57 -16.60 18.52
N SER A 668 -20.12 -16.92 17.35
CA SER A 668 -21.37 -17.70 17.25
C SER A 668 -21.19 -19.12 17.81
N GLY A 669 -20.05 -19.75 17.52
CA GLY A 669 -19.74 -21.08 18.02
C GLY A 669 -19.51 -21.12 19.53
N ASN A 670 -18.77 -20.13 20.05
CA ASN A 670 -18.51 -20.07 21.50
C ASN A 670 -19.80 -19.76 22.27
N LEU A 671 -20.64 -18.86 21.75
CA LEU A 671 -21.96 -18.59 22.34
C LEU A 671 -22.84 -19.84 22.38
N ALA A 672 -22.81 -20.66 21.32
CA ALA A 672 -23.58 -21.92 21.30
C ALA A 672 -23.11 -22.91 22.40
N ALA A 673 -21.79 -23.06 22.57
CA ALA A 673 -21.23 -23.88 23.62
C ALA A 673 -21.62 -23.39 25.02
N ILE A 674 -21.53 -22.07 25.27
CA ILE A 674 -21.95 -21.45 26.55
C ILE A 674 -23.43 -21.72 26.83
N ILE A 675 -24.32 -21.50 25.84
CA ILE A 675 -25.74 -21.75 26.01
C ILE A 675 -26.02 -23.22 26.31
N ALA A 676 -25.38 -24.16 25.58
CA ALA A 676 -25.57 -25.60 25.84
C ALA A 676 -25.14 -25.99 27.25
N VAL A 677 -24.01 -25.45 27.72
CA VAL A 677 -23.54 -25.65 29.10
C VAL A 677 -24.54 -25.11 30.12
N LEU A 678 -25.04 -23.88 29.93
CA LEU A 678 -26.04 -23.31 30.84
C LEU A 678 -27.36 -24.10 30.84
N CYS A 679 -27.79 -24.60 29.68
CA CYS A 679 -28.99 -25.41 29.54
C CYS A 679 -28.90 -26.76 30.32
N THR A 680 -27.72 -27.28 30.53
CA THR A 680 -27.52 -28.49 31.37
C THR A 680 -27.21 -28.13 32.81
N ALA A 681 -26.44 -27.06 33.04
CA ALA A 681 -26.08 -26.62 34.39
C ALA A 681 -27.29 -26.17 35.22
N ILE A 682 -28.22 -25.39 34.64
CA ILE A 682 -29.37 -24.86 35.32
C ILE A 682 -30.34 -25.99 35.81
N PRO A 683 -30.75 -26.99 35.05
CA PRO A 683 -31.57 -28.09 35.53
C PRO A 683 -30.78 -29.19 36.27
N GLY A 684 -29.42 -29.15 36.33
CA GLY A 684 -28.60 -30.15 37.03
C GLY A 684 -28.40 -31.44 36.24
N LEU A 685 -28.41 -31.36 34.93
CA LEU A 685 -28.12 -32.48 34.04
C LEU A 685 -26.64 -32.73 33.93
N PRO A 686 -26.19 -33.91 33.48
CA PRO A 686 -24.78 -34.18 33.17
C PRO A 686 -24.23 -33.17 32.15
N THR A 687 -22.95 -32.89 32.24
CA THR A 687 -22.29 -31.90 31.35
C THR A 687 -22.35 -32.32 29.88
N PRO A 688 -22.66 -31.40 28.94
CA PRO A 688 -22.79 -31.75 27.52
C PRO A 688 -21.44 -31.89 26.83
N PHE A 689 -20.35 -31.45 27.47
CA PHE A 689 -18.99 -31.47 26.92
C PHE A 689 -17.97 -31.74 27.99
N THR A 690 -16.88 -32.43 27.63
CA THR A 690 -15.66 -32.51 28.44
C THR A 690 -14.70 -31.36 28.09
N ALA A 691 -13.74 -31.05 28.97
CA ALA A 691 -12.70 -30.04 28.71
C ALA A 691 -11.92 -30.35 27.43
N VAL A 692 -11.60 -31.60 27.18
CA VAL A 692 -10.87 -32.08 26.00
C VAL A 692 -11.62 -31.81 24.70
N GLN A 693 -12.93 -32.08 24.69
CA GLN A 693 -13.80 -31.85 23.55
C GLN A 693 -13.85 -30.35 23.20
N LEU A 694 -13.97 -29.46 24.19
CA LEU A 694 -14.00 -28.03 23.99
C LEU A 694 -12.68 -27.48 23.45
N LEU A 695 -11.55 -28.00 23.94
CA LEU A 695 -10.22 -27.63 23.39
C LEU A 695 -10.04 -28.13 21.96
N PHE A 696 -10.45 -29.35 21.64
CA PHE A 696 -10.44 -29.88 20.28
C PHE A 696 -11.24 -28.98 19.32
N ILE A 697 -12.41 -28.52 19.73
CA ILE A 697 -13.26 -27.64 18.97
C ILE A 697 -12.51 -26.33 18.65
N ASN A 698 -12.01 -25.64 19.65
CA ASN A 698 -11.32 -24.35 19.48
C ASN A 698 -10.07 -24.48 18.63
N LEU A 699 -9.32 -25.56 18.74
CA LEU A 699 -8.06 -25.76 18.07
C LEU A 699 -8.23 -26.18 16.61
N LEU A 700 -9.03 -27.21 16.35
CA LEU A 700 -9.11 -27.85 15.03
C LEU A 700 -10.31 -27.41 14.22
N THR A 701 -11.51 -27.39 14.82
CA THR A 701 -12.73 -27.09 14.09
C THR A 701 -13.00 -25.60 13.90
N ASP A 702 -12.33 -24.74 14.67
CA ASP A 702 -12.49 -23.29 14.59
C ASP A 702 -11.38 -22.61 13.82
N SER A 703 -10.13 -22.92 14.10
CA SER A 703 -8.99 -22.18 13.54
C SER A 703 -8.91 -22.32 12.02
N LEU A 704 -9.08 -23.53 11.47
CA LEU A 704 -8.98 -23.77 10.03
C LEU A 704 -10.10 -23.07 9.22
N PRO A 705 -11.39 -23.20 9.57
CA PRO A 705 -12.44 -22.46 8.90
C PRO A 705 -12.33 -20.95 9.05
N ALA A 706 -11.94 -20.44 10.22
CA ALA A 706 -11.78 -19.00 10.42
C ALA A 706 -10.67 -18.40 9.56
N ILE A 707 -9.53 -19.09 9.42
CA ILE A 707 -8.47 -18.72 8.48
C ILE A 707 -9.01 -18.76 7.04
N ALA A 708 -9.72 -19.81 6.66
CA ALA A 708 -10.27 -19.95 5.32
C ALA A 708 -11.30 -18.86 4.98
N ILE A 709 -12.14 -18.43 5.94
CA ILE A 709 -13.07 -17.30 5.80
C ILE A 709 -12.28 -16.00 5.57
N SER A 710 -11.15 -15.81 6.25
CA SER A 710 -10.33 -14.62 6.08
C SER A 710 -9.70 -14.50 4.68
N MET A 711 -9.66 -15.60 3.92
CA MET A 711 -9.14 -15.68 2.55
C MET A 711 -10.23 -15.52 1.47
N GLU A 712 -11.46 -15.14 1.83
CA GLU A 712 -12.56 -14.99 0.87
C GLU A 712 -12.27 -13.90 -0.15
N LYS A 713 -12.67 -14.12 -1.40
CA LYS A 713 -12.44 -13.15 -2.49
C LYS A 713 -13.25 -11.87 -2.27
N ALA A 714 -12.69 -10.73 -2.68
CA ALA A 714 -13.39 -9.45 -2.66
C ALA A 714 -14.67 -9.52 -3.50
N ASP A 715 -15.80 -9.18 -2.91
CA ASP A 715 -17.06 -9.01 -3.64
C ASP A 715 -17.05 -7.66 -4.36
N LYS A 716 -17.32 -7.64 -5.66
CA LYS A 716 -17.40 -6.41 -6.47
C LYS A 716 -18.39 -5.39 -5.89
N SER A 717 -19.43 -5.83 -5.17
CA SER A 717 -20.40 -4.95 -4.52
C SER A 717 -19.82 -4.14 -3.35
N LEU A 718 -18.63 -4.47 -2.84
CA LEU A 718 -17.98 -3.70 -1.78
C LEU A 718 -17.53 -2.31 -2.25
N LEU A 719 -17.22 -2.17 -3.54
CA LEU A 719 -16.92 -0.86 -4.13
C LEU A 719 -18.14 0.06 -4.22
N SER A 720 -19.35 -0.48 -4.29
CA SER A 720 -20.57 0.34 -4.30
C SER A 720 -21.06 0.78 -2.91
N GLN A 721 -20.39 0.33 -1.85
CA GLN A 721 -20.69 0.74 -0.48
C GLN A 721 -19.99 2.04 -0.14
N LYS A 722 -20.63 2.90 0.67
CA LYS A 722 -20.00 4.11 1.19
C LYS A 722 -18.81 3.75 2.09
N PRO A 723 -17.79 4.62 2.19
CA PRO A 723 -16.70 4.44 3.14
C PRO A 723 -17.21 4.27 4.57
N ARG A 724 -16.56 3.39 5.31
CA ARG A 724 -16.88 3.14 6.72
C ARG A 724 -16.42 4.33 7.58
N ASN A 725 -17.23 4.68 8.57
CA ASN A 725 -16.80 5.64 9.59
C ASN A 725 -15.81 4.96 10.55
N THR A 726 -14.67 5.59 10.81
CA THR A 726 -13.63 5.10 11.74
C THR A 726 -14.10 4.98 13.19
N GLY A 727 -15.09 5.78 13.59
CA GLY A 727 -15.72 5.73 14.93
C GLY A 727 -16.74 4.61 15.11
N GLU A 728 -17.07 3.84 14.05
CA GLU A 728 -18.03 2.75 14.16
C GLU A 728 -17.47 1.59 15.00
N SER A 729 -18.24 1.14 16.00
CA SER A 729 -17.86 -0.03 16.81
C SER A 729 -17.64 -1.26 15.94
N PHE A 730 -16.60 -2.03 16.25
CA PHE A 730 -16.31 -3.30 15.58
C PHE A 730 -17.50 -4.25 15.61
N LEU A 731 -18.15 -4.39 16.78
CA LEU A 731 -19.38 -5.13 16.96
C LEU A 731 -20.59 -4.24 16.66
N THR A 732 -21.04 -4.26 15.42
CA THR A 732 -22.28 -3.59 15.03
C THR A 732 -23.51 -4.35 15.53
N LYS A 733 -24.65 -3.65 15.71
CA LYS A 733 -25.93 -4.29 16.10
C LYS A 733 -26.30 -5.45 15.17
N ALA A 734 -26.09 -5.31 13.89
CA ALA A 734 -26.35 -6.36 12.90
C ALA A 734 -25.43 -7.56 13.09
N MET A 735 -24.15 -7.35 13.39
CA MET A 735 -23.20 -8.42 13.67
C MET A 735 -23.55 -9.14 14.97
N SER A 736 -23.87 -8.41 16.05
CA SER A 736 -24.27 -9.00 17.33
C SER A 736 -25.54 -9.85 17.19
N LEU A 737 -26.55 -9.38 16.42
CA LEU A 737 -27.74 -10.16 16.12
C LEU A 737 -27.40 -11.42 15.31
N GLY A 738 -26.48 -11.33 14.35
CA GLY A 738 -26.01 -12.48 13.59
C GLY A 738 -25.29 -13.51 14.44
N ILE A 739 -24.47 -13.07 15.43
CA ILE A 739 -23.81 -13.94 16.40
C ILE A 739 -24.86 -14.61 17.28
N ALA A 740 -25.81 -13.86 17.83
CA ALA A 740 -26.88 -14.37 18.70
C ALA A 740 -27.76 -15.40 17.98
N THR A 741 -28.22 -15.08 16.76
CA THR A 741 -29.06 -16.01 15.98
C THR A 741 -28.30 -17.29 15.61
N GLY A 742 -27.04 -17.18 15.17
CA GLY A 742 -26.21 -18.35 14.87
C GLY A 742 -25.95 -19.20 16.10
N GLY A 743 -25.56 -18.57 17.21
CA GLY A 743 -25.30 -19.24 18.48
C GLY A 743 -26.50 -19.98 19.04
N VAL A 744 -27.69 -19.33 19.07
CA VAL A 744 -28.92 -19.95 19.55
C VAL A 744 -29.37 -21.13 18.68
N LEU A 745 -29.30 -21.01 17.35
CA LEU A 745 -29.68 -22.10 16.45
C LEU A 745 -28.75 -23.32 16.60
N ILE A 746 -27.44 -23.08 16.72
CA ILE A 746 -26.46 -24.16 16.95
C ILE A 746 -26.68 -24.77 18.31
N ALA A 747 -26.92 -23.98 19.37
CA ALA A 747 -27.18 -24.50 20.72
C ALA A 747 -28.45 -25.36 20.75
N ALA A 748 -29.51 -24.96 20.07
CA ALA A 748 -30.74 -25.74 19.96
C ALA A 748 -30.49 -27.12 19.30
N ALA A 749 -29.71 -27.13 18.19
CA ALA A 749 -29.33 -28.40 17.54
C ALA A 749 -28.49 -29.30 18.46
N VAL A 750 -27.53 -28.73 19.19
CA VAL A 750 -26.66 -29.44 20.15
C VAL A 750 -27.48 -30.04 21.30
N MET A 751 -28.40 -29.26 21.87
CA MET A 751 -29.26 -29.72 22.95
C MET A 751 -30.24 -30.81 22.51
N THR A 752 -30.76 -30.71 21.28
CA THR A 752 -31.58 -31.76 20.69
C THR A 752 -30.81 -33.09 20.59
N ALA A 753 -29.59 -33.05 20.08
CA ALA A 753 -28.72 -34.23 20.00
C ALA A 753 -28.31 -34.75 21.39
N TYR A 754 -28.03 -33.86 22.33
CA TYR A 754 -27.74 -34.22 23.72
C TYR A 754 -28.90 -34.99 24.34
N PHE A 755 -30.15 -34.52 24.25
CA PHE A 755 -31.30 -35.21 24.82
C PHE A 755 -31.56 -36.56 24.18
N ILE A 756 -31.38 -36.69 22.86
CA ILE A 756 -31.53 -37.98 22.15
C ILE A 756 -30.51 -38.98 22.67
N GLY A 757 -29.25 -38.60 22.80
CA GLY A 757 -28.20 -39.47 23.32
C GLY A 757 -28.35 -39.78 24.83
N SER A 758 -28.74 -38.80 25.62
CA SER A 758 -28.94 -38.94 27.07
C SER A 758 -30.11 -39.86 27.44
N ALA A 759 -31.08 -40.06 26.53
CA ALA A 759 -32.13 -41.06 26.70
C ALA A 759 -31.58 -42.49 26.70
N VAL A 760 -30.37 -42.72 26.21
CA VAL A 760 -29.67 -44.01 26.21
C VAL A 760 -28.61 -44.05 27.34
N SER A 761 -27.72 -43.08 27.33
CA SER A 761 -26.72 -42.90 28.40
C SER A 761 -26.17 -41.47 28.43
N ALA A 762 -25.69 -41.00 29.57
CA ALA A 762 -25.09 -39.68 29.71
C ALA A 762 -23.84 -39.53 28.84
N GLU A 763 -23.04 -40.57 28.67
CA GLU A 763 -21.84 -40.58 27.81
C GLU A 763 -22.18 -40.43 26.37
N LEU A 764 -23.21 -41.12 25.85
CA LEU A 764 -23.69 -40.99 24.49
C LEU A 764 -24.27 -39.60 24.25
N GLY A 765 -24.99 -39.02 25.23
CA GLY A 765 -25.48 -37.65 25.18
C GLY A 765 -24.34 -36.65 25.02
N CYS A 766 -23.26 -36.79 25.76
CA CYS A 766 -22.05 -35.99 25.64
C CYS A 766 -21.38 -36.16 24.26
N ALA A 767 -21.21 -37.38 23.76
CA ALA A 767 -20.62 -37.69 22.46
C ALA A 767 -21.43 -37.12 21.28
N MET A 768 -22.77 -37.22 21.35
CA MET A 768 -23.66 -36.66 20.33
C MET A 768 -23.67 -35.15 20.38
N ALA A 769 -23.67 -34.53 21.56
CA ALA A 769 -23.56 -33.07 21.70
C ALA A 769 -22.25 -32.53 21.09
N PHE A 770 -21.13 -33.18 21.42
CA PHE A 770 -19.81 -32.87 20.89
C PHE A 770 -19.76 -32.94 19.35
N SER A 771 -20.19 -34.08 18.80
CA SER A 771 -20.19 -34.32 17.37
C SER A 771 -21.10 -33.32 16.64
N THR A 772 -22.30 -33.05 17.19
CA THR A 772 -23.25 -32.08 16.61
C THR A 772 -22.71 -30.67 16.66
N LEU A 773 -22.02 -30.26 17.73
CA LEU A 773 -21.39 -28.92 17.81
C LEU A 773 -20.31 -28.77 16.75
N CYS A 774 -19.39 -29.74 16.62
CA CYS A 774 -18.35 -29.73 15.60
C CYS A 774 -18.94 -29.62 14.18
N ILE A 775 -19.91 -30.46 13.86
CA ILE A 775 -20.59 -30.49 12.55
C ILE A 775 -21.30 -29.16 12.25
N SER A 776 -22.09 -28.67 13.22
CA SER A 776 -22.81 -27.39 13.07
C SER A 776 -21.86 -26.22 12.81
N ARG A 777 -20.72 -26.19 13.54
CA ARG A 777 -19.70 -25.14 13.36
C ARG A 777 -19.04 -25.23 11.98
N LEU A 778 -18.66 -26.43 11.53
CA LEU A 778 -18.06 -26.61 10.20
C LEU A 778 -19.01 -26.14 9.08
N PHE A 779 -20.29 -26.47 9.15
CA PHE A 779 -21.30 -25.97 8.21
C PHE A 779 -21.54 -24.46 8.37
N HIS A 780 -21.54 -23.94 9.61
CA HIS A 780 -21.69 -22.52 9.88
C HIS A 780 -20.54 -21.68 9.30
N GLY A 781 -19.37 -22.27 9.12
CA GLY A 781 -18.25 -21.66 8.40
C GLY A 781 -18.66 -21.17 7.00
N PHE A 782 -19.44 -21.95 6.26
CA PHE A 782 -19.98 -21.52 4.97
C PHE A 782 -21.01 -20.39 5.10
N ASN A 783 -21.79 -20.34 6.18
CA ASN A 783 -22.71 -19.24 6.44
C ASN A 783 -21.98 -17.93 6.74
N CYS A 784 -20.81 -18.00 7.32
CA CYS A 784 -20.03 -16.82 7.70
C CYS A 784 -19.15 -16.26 6.58
N ARG A 785 -19.04 -16.92 5.41
CA ARG A 785 -18.27 -16.41 4.26
C ARG A 785 -18.85 -15.11 3.67
N SER A 786 -20.17 -14.98 3.66
CA SER A 786 -20.86 -13.81 3.13
C SER A 786 -22.24 -13.69 3.76
N ASP A 787 -22.86 -12.52 3.67
CA ASP A 787 -24.29 -12.34 4.05
C ASP A 787 -25.25 -12.73 2.92
N LYS A 788 -24.73 -13.05 1.71
CA LYS A 788 -25.51 -13.58 0.57
C LYS A 788 -25.73 -15.10 0.72
N SER A 789 -26.70 -15.63 0.00
CA SER A 789 -26.93 -17.08 -0.05
C SER A 789 -25.74 -17.82 -0.69
N ILE A 790 -25.51 -19.06 -0.25
CA ILE A 790 -24.42 -19.89 -0.75
C ILE A 790 -24.53 -20.16 -2.26
N PHE A 791 -25.76 -20.17 -2.79
CA PHE A 791 -26.01 -20.33 -4.23
C PHE A 791 -25.50 -19.13 -5.06
N LYS A 792 -25.49 -17.92 -4.49
CA LYS A 792 -24.92 -16.74 -5.16
C LYS A 792 -23.41 -16.62 -4.99
N VAL A 793 -22.91 -17.03 -3.83
CA VAL A 793 -21.46 -16.99 -3.53
C VAL A 793 -20.71 -18.11 -4.24
N GLY A 794 -21.35 -19.26 -4.37
CA GLY A 794 -20.76 -20.50 -4.88
C GLY A 794 -20.03 -21.29 -3.78
N LEU A 795 -20.27 -22.58 -3.70
CA LEU A 795 -19.65 -23.45 -2.70
C LEU A 795 -18.13 -23.56 -2.91
N THR A 796 -17.71 -23.67 -4.17
CA THR A 796 -16.30 -23.89 -4.58
C THR A 796 -15.52 -22.60 -4.83
N SER A 797 -16.13 -21.41 -4.69
CA SER A 797 -15.47 -20.11 -4.92
C SER A 797 -14.26 -19.88 -4.01
N ASN A 798 -14.30 -20.45 -2.79
CA ASN A 798 -13.18 -20.48 -1.85
C ASN A 798 -12.76 -21.94 -1.58
N ARG A 799 -11.72 -22.40 -2.27
CA ARG A 799 -11.19 -23.77 -2.11
C ARG A 799 -10.65 -24.03 -0.71
N PHE A 800 -10.15 -23.01 -0.03
CA PHE A 800 -9.63 -23.15 1.34
C PHE A 800 -10.74 -23.43 2.35
N SER A 801 -11.94 -22.86 2.16
CA SER A 801 -13.10 -23.17 3.00
C SER A 801 -13.55 -24.62 2.83
N LEU A 802 -13.49 -25.16 1.60
CA LEU A 802 -13.81 -26.57 1.36
C LEU A 802 -12.77 -27.51 1.97
N LEU A 803 -11.48 -27.19 1.82
CA LEU A 803 -10.38 -27.95 2.42
C LEU A 803 -10.45 -27.94 3.96
N ALA A 804 -10.74 -26.78 4.56
CA ALA A 804 -10.90 -26.64 6.01
C ALA A 804 -12.09 -27.46 6.53
N PHE A 805 -13.20 -27.46 5.80
CA PHE A 805 -14.37 -28.28 6.12
C PHE A 805 -14.04 -29.78 6.05
N LEU A 806 -13.42 -30.25 4.97
CA LEU A 806 -13.04 -31.65 4.81
C LEU A 806 -12.04 -32.10 5.88
N ALA A 807 -11.01 -31.29 6.17
CA ALA A 807 -10.06 -31.56 7.23
C ALA A 807 -10.75 -31.65 8.61
N GLY A 808 -11.68 -30.72 8.89
CA GLY A 808 -12.46 -30.72 10.13
C GLY A 808 -13.31 -31.97 10.29
N ILE A 809 -13.98 -32.43 9.22
CA ILE A 809 -14.76 -33.68 9.22
C ILE A 809 -13.82 -34.90 9.46
N ILE A 810 -12.67 -34.96 8.77
CA ILE A 810 -11.69 -36.03 8.93
C ILE A 810 -11.22 -36.09 10.39
N PHE A 811 -10.83 -34.97 10.97
CA PHE A 811 -10.40 -34.95 12.38
C PHE A 811 -11.51 -35.36 13.35
N LEU A 812 -12.75 -34.94 13.10
CA LEU A 812 -13.89 -35.37 13.90
C LEU A 812 -14.12 -36.88 13.78
N VAL A 813 -14.09 -37.46 12.60
CA VAL A 813 -14.23 -38.88 12.37
C VAL A 813 -13.11 -39.67 13.08
N LEU A 814 -11.87 -39.19 13.01
CA LEU A 814 -10.75 -39.78 13.74
C LEU A 814 -10.95 -39.73 15.27
N ALA A 815 -11.42 -38.59 15.78
CA ALA A 815 -11.67 -38.44 17.23
C ALA A 815 -12.78 -39.34 17.74
N VAL A 816 -13.79 -39.64 16.91
CA VAL A 816 -14.99 -40.41 17.31
C VAL A 816 -14.81 -41.91 17.09
N PHE A 817 -14.16 -42.33 15.98
CA PHE A 817 -14.20 -43.75 15.56
C PHE A 817 -12.87 -44.49 15.71
N VAL A 818 -11.73 -43.81 15.93
CA VAL A 818 -10.45 -44.50 16.11
C VAL A 818 -10.36 -45.10 17.52
N PRO A 819 -10.19 -46.42 17.66
CA PRO A 819 -10.01 -47.05 18.97
C PRO A 819 -8.85 -46.44 19.76
N GLY A 820 -9.03 -46.16 21.04
CA GLY A 820 -8.05 -45.46 21.88
C GLY A 820 -8.21 -43.96 21.86
N VAL A 821 -8.42 -43.34 20.68
CA VAL A 821 -8.69 -41.91 20.58
C VAL A 821 -10.12 -41.58 21.02
N SER A 822 -11.11 -42.40 20.64
CA SER A 822 -12.52 -42.21 21.04
C SER A 822 -12.71 -42.19 22.56
N GLY A 823 -11.86 -42.91 23.30
CA GLY A 823 -11.86 -42.90 24.78
C GLY A 823 -11.50 -41.52 25.34
N LEU A 824 -10.53 -40.84 24.77
CA LEU A 824 -10.10 -39.51 25.18
C LEU A 824 -11.21 -38.45 24.99
N PHE A 825 -12.08 -38.66 24.00
CA PHE A 825 -13.21 -37.77 23.67
C PHE A 825 -14.54 -38.29 24.24
N SER A 826 -14.54 -39.29 25.12
CA SER A 826 -15.76 -39.90 25.70
C SER A 826 -16.78 -40.26 24.60
N ALA A 827 -16.29 -40.78 23.48
CA ALA A 827 -17.11 -41.06 22.26
C ALA A 827 -17.18 -42.55 21.94
N GLN A 828 -16.80 -43.44 22.91
CA GLN A 828 -16.76 -44.90 22.70
C GLN A 828 -18.11 -45.54 22.33
N LEU A 829 -19.22 -44.96 22.81
CA LEU A 829 -20.57 -45.44 22.53
C LEU A 829 -21.15 -44.92 21.18
N MET A 830 -20.39 -44.04 20.48
CA MET A 830 -20.83 -43.50 19.20
C MET A 830 -20.75 -44.57 18.13
N ASN A 831 -21.85 -44.81 17.43
CA ASN A 831 -21.90 -45.65 16.24
C ASN A 831 -22.26 -44.81 14.98
N ILE A 832 -22.19 -45.44 13.80
CA ILE A 832 -22.49 -44.76 12.53
C ILE A 832 -23.92 -44.21 12.49
N GLY A 833 -24.88 -44.87 13.15
CA GLY A 833 -26.28 -44.42 13.19
C GLY A 833 -26.44 -43.12 13.99
N TYR A 834 -25.88 -43.10 15.21
CA TYR A 834 -25.91 -41.90 16.07
C TYR A 834 -25.09 -40.74 15.46
N PHE A 835 -23.97 -41.07 14.78
CA PHE A 835 -23.20 -40.06 14.04
C PHE A 835 -24.02 -39.48 12.87
N GLY A 836 -24.76 -40.32 12.14
CA GLY A 836 -25.67 -39.88 11.09
C GLY A 836 -26.78 -38.95 11.58
N ILE A 837 -27.37 -39.29 12.78
CA ILE A 837 -28.34 -38.43 13.45
C ILE A 837 -27.69 -37.06 13.80
N SER A 838 -26.49 -37.10 14.41
CA SER A 838 -25.74 -35.89 14.76
C SER A 838 -25.41 -35.02 13.51
N LEU A 839 -25.06 -35.65 12.39
CA LEU A 839 -24.84 -35.00 11.12
C LEU A 839 -26.10 -34.30 10.60
N ALA A 840 -27.23 -34.98 10.59
CA ALA A 840 -28.50 -34.43 10.15
C ALA A 840 -28.95 -33.26 11.02
N ILE A 841 -28.91 -33.38 12.34
CA ILE A 841 -29.27 -32.32 13.28
C ILE A 841 -28.29 -31.14 13.14
N GLY A 842 -26.99 -31.43 13.07
CA GLY A 842 -25.95 -30.39 12.91
C GLY A 842 -26.05 -29.58 11.64
N PHE A 843 -26.66 -30.06 10.60
CA PHE A 843 -26.90 -29.35 9.34
C PHE A 843 -28.12 -28.41 9.40
N VAL A 844 -29.10 -28.66 10.29
CA VAL A 844 -30.37 -27.88 10.39
C VAL A 844 -30.14 -26.37 10.58
N PRO A 845 -29.25 -25.90 11.47
CA PRO A 845 -28.96 -24.46 11.65
C PRO A 845 -28.58 -23.80 10.33
N THR A 846 -27.77 -24.47 9.53
CA THR A 846 -27.31 -23.94 8.23
C THR A 846 -28.44 -23.86 7.23
N LEU A 847 -29.33 -24.87 7.18
CA LEU A 847 -30.52 -24.84 6.33
C LEU A 847 -31.43 -23.65 6.66
N ILE A 848 -31.70 -23.42 7.96
CA ILE A 848 -32.53 -22.31 8.41
C ILE A 848 -31.92 -20.97 7.99
N ILE A 849 -30.62 -20.76 8.25
CA ILE A 849 -29.93 -19.51 7.91
C ILE A 849 -29.96 -19.26 6.40
N GLN A 850 -29.71 -20.31 5.57
CA GLN A 850 -29.71 -20.19 4.13
C GLN A 850 -31.13 -19.92 3.57
N LEU A 851 -32.14 -20.58 4.10
CA LEU A 851 -33.53 -20.34 3.72
C LEU A 851 -33.95 -18.89 3.96
N VAL A 852 -33.63 -18.36 5.16
CA VAL A 852 -33.91 -16.95 5.48
C VAL A 852 -33.19 -16.01 4.52
N ARG A 853 -31.94 -16.29 4.11
CA ARG A 853 -31.21 -15.49 3.13
C ARG A 853 -31.84 -15.52 1.75
N ILE A 854 -32.23 -16.70 1.27
CA ILE A 854 -32.91 -16.87 -0.04
C ILE A 854 -34.21 -16.05 -0.06
N ILE A 855 -35.01 -16.13 1.01
CA ILE A 855 -36.28 -15.37 1.12
C ILE A 855 -36.00 -13.86 1.11
N ARG A 856 -34.98 -13.40 1.86
CA ARG A 856 -34.62 -11.96 1.86
C ARG A 856 -34.11 -11.50 0.49
N GLU A 857 -33.38 -12.32 -0.21
CA GLU A 857 -32.87 -12.02 -1.56
C GLU A 857 -33.99 -11.98 -2.60
N ALA A 858 -34.98 -12.88 -2.47
CA ALA A 858 -36.14 -12.88 -3.32
C ALA A 858 -37.04 -11.64 -3.13
N ARG A 859 -37.16 -11.14 -1.89
CA ARG A 859 -37.92 -9.91 -1.58
C ARG A 859 -37.22 -8.61 -2.01
N ARG A 860 -35.93 -8.64 -2.29
CA ARG A 860 -35.15 -7.47 -2.73
C ARG A 860 -35.04 -7.34 -4.26
N LYS A 861 -35.50 -8.35 -5.01
CA LYS A 861 -35.75 -8.31 -6.45
C LYS A 861 -37.13 -7.74 -6.72
#